data_a271dde3a778c6ee74be4a1d6d6e53b5
#
_entry.id   a271dde3a778c6ee74be4a1d6d6e53b5
#
_cell.length_a   1.000
_cell.length_b   1.000
_cell.length_c   1.000
_cell.angle_alpha   90.00
_cell.angle_beta   90.00
_cell.angle_gamma   90.00
#
_symmetry.space_group_name_H-M   'P 1'
#
loop_
_entity.id
_entity.type
_entity.pdbx_description
1 polymer ?
#
loop_
_entity_poly.entity_id
_entity_poly.type
_entity_poly.pdbx_seq_one_letter_code
_entity_poly.pdbx_strand_id
1 'polypeptide(L)'
;MPLSKLVFKPGVNRDQTDYASEGGWFSMDKVRFRSGFPEKFGGWTVKTFEQYEGAARSIFTWITLDGSKLVAVGTNEKIYVNYGTALNDITPLRVTYTSTTVPSSDNCFQTTAGSNQVQILNITSGITNGDWVTFSGVVNSVGGVPAANFNNEFQITESGGLFYITVATTASSTATSTGNTAIVAEFQLNIGLPSVTLGYGWGAGGWSRGAWGSGSTVPINFPARLEFFDNFNQNLLFNIAASDIYYWAYDDTYTTRAVTLRSVPGSIAVPEQVDFTLFASSGHYVAIGCTEYFASTVAGATISTMTRGGTGNLTATVTTTSAHGLRSGDSITVSGTTPTEFNGTYQITYIDATHFSYTMASAPAGNASPVGTYVYNDYTGNYDPLLIRWANVDATVGPQPEVWQPTVTNTAGFLRLQSGSKVMAALNSRQEMLIFTDTAITSMQFLGTTEVFGLQELSHNISIAGPNAVVGINNVVYWMGRDKFYTYSGRVDALPCTLRQYIFSDINNELQQLFFAGTNNQFNEIIWFYVSGSATEIDRYVVYNYAESIWYYGQLERTAWIDTGDFTKPIALYNGWVYDHESGTDDGQPLGAAPLPITSYIQSADVDIDDGDKFMLIRRIIPDINFKGSETLNPITSATIVPEATITVGVRNFPGAAIAYTNEENQSLSKDIVTSTATVDQYTNQVFIRARGRQMNFKIASDTVGTQWQLGMPRVDARPDGMRA
;
A
#
# COMPACT_ATOMS: atom_id res chain seq x y z
N MET A 1 3.35 -42.67 37.67
CA MET A 1 2.27 -41.67 37.72
C MET A 1 1.42 -41.84 36.45
N PRO A 2 0.13 -41.52 36.47
CA PRO A 2 -0.61 -41.43 35.25
C PRO A 2 -0.03 -40.32 34.37
N LEU A 3 -0.23 -40.46 33.04
CA LEU A 3 0.13 -39.42 32.06
C LEU A 3 -0.58 -38.10 32.42
N SER A 4 0.20 -37.03 32.54
CA SER A 4 -0.30 -35.68 32.77
C SER A 4 -0.68 -35.02 31.44
N LYS A 5 -1.81 -34.33 31.36
CA LYS A 5 -2.18 -33.53 30.20
C LYS A 5 -1.44 -32.22 30.25
N LEU A 6 -0.89 -31.79 29.11
CA LEU A 6 -0.41 -30.44 28.92
C LEU A 6 -1.57 -29.60 28.38
N VAL A 7 -2.04 -28.67 29.20
CA VAL A 7 -3.14 -27.78 28.83
C VAL A 7 -2.61 -26.36 28.93
N PHE A 8 -2.59 -25.67 27.79
CA PHE A 8 -2.11 -24.30 27.70
C PHE A 8 -3.28 -23.35 27.41
N LYS A 9 -3.24 -22.17 28.01
CA LYS A 9 -4.20 -21.09 27.71
C LYS A 9 -3.93 -20.56 26.31
N PRO A 10 -4.98 -20.33 25.48
CA PRO A 10 -4.79 -19.73 24.17
C PRO A 10 -4.29 -18.29 24.26
N GLY A 11 -3.63 -17.85 23.17
CA GLY A 11 -2.99 -16.54 23.12
C GLY A 11 -1.58 -16.54 23.72
N VAL A 12 -0.85 -15.46 23.48
CA VAL A 12 0.53 -15.28 23.94
C VAL A 12 0.58 -14.11 24.91
N ASN A 13 1.36 -14.26 25.98
CA ASN A 13 1.63 -13.20 26.93
C ASN A 13 3.13 -12.99 27.07
N ARG A 14 3.60 -11.78 26.72
CA ARG A 14 5.00 -11.35 26.84
C ARG A 14 5.17 -10.09 27.72
N ASP A 15 4.08 -9.59 28.27
CA ASP A 15 4.15 -8.48 29.26
C ASP A 15 4.62 -8.96 30.63
N GLN A 16 4.68 -10.28 30.82
CA GLN A 16 5.17 -10.92 32.04
C GLN A 16 6.44 -11.72 31.74
N THR A 17 7.14 -12.16 32.77
CA THR A 17 8.26 -13.07 32.61
C THR A 17 7.77 -14.43 32.12
N ASP A 18 8.67 -15.20 31.48
CA ASP A 18 8.40 -16.55 30.99
C ASP A 18 7.80 -17.43 32.12
N TYR A 19 8.38 -17.36 33.31
CA TYR A 19 7.89 -18.11 34.48
C TYR A 19 6.52 -17.63 35.00
N ALA A 20 6.26 -16.32 34.99
CA ALA A 20 4.97 -15.79 35.43
C ALA A 20 3.83 -16.11 34.41
N SER A 21 4.17 -16.49 33.19
CA SER A 21 3.23 -16.91 32.16
C SER A 21 2.95 -18.41 32.15
N GLU A 22 3.25 -19.11 33.23
CA GLU A 22 3.05 -20.55 33.37
C GLU A 22 1.65 -21.00 32.95
N GLY A 23 1.61 -22.11 32.18
CA GLY A 23 0.38 -22.64 31.59
C GLY A 23 -0.13 -21.86 30.38
N GLY A 24 0.67 -20.93 29.85
CA GLY A 24 0.39 -20.18 28.61
C GLY A 24 1.42 -20.45 27.52
N TRP A 25 1.23 -19.80 26.38
CA TRP A 25 2.19 -19.75 25.29
C TRP A 25 3.04 -18.49 25.42
N PHE A 26 4.32 -18.59 25.05
CA PHE A 26 5.27 -17.50 25.23
C PHE A 26 5.91 -17.03 23.93
N SER A 27 6.18 -17.92 22.98
CA SER A 27 6.80 -17.58 21.70
C SER A 27 6.17 -18.34 20.55
N MET A 28 6.01 -17.70 19.41
CA MET A 28 5.45 -18.33 18.22
C MET A 28 5.80 -17.58 16.94
N ASP A 29 5.66 -18.27 15.82
CA ASP A 29 5.70 -17.70 14.48
C ASP A 29 4.82 -18.51 13.54
N LYS A 30 4.02 -17.81 12.70
CA LYS A 30 3.12 -18.38 11.67
C LYS A 30 2.19 -19.47 12.21
N VAL A 31 1.66 -19.23 13.41
CA VAL A 31 0.68 -20.07 14.09
C VAL A 31 -0.49 -19.19 14.55
N ARG A 32 -1.70 -19.70 14.48
CA ARG A 32 -2.92 -19.06 14.99
C ARG A 32 -3.61 -19.93 16.01
N PHE A 33 -4.65 -19.41 16.62
CA PHE A 33 -5.53 -20.18 17.49
C PHE A 33 -6.88 -20.35 16.82
N ARG A 34 -7.37 -21.60 16.77
CA ARG A 34 -8.72 -21.93 16.34
C ARG A 34 -9.40 -22.71 17.45
N SER A 35 -10.51 -22.16 17.98
CA SER A 35 -11.24 -22.75 19.13
C SER A 35 -10.32 -23.06 20.30
N GLY A 36 -9.37 -22.15 20.61
CA GLY A 36 -8.41 -22.28 21.70
C GLY A 36 -7.19 -23.17 21.40
N PHE A 37 -7.09 -23.81 20.24
CA PHE A 37 -5.98 -24.71 19.89
C PHE A 37 -5.06 -24.09 18.84
N PRO A 38 -3.72 -24.25 19.00
CA PRO A 38 -2.77 -23.75 18.01
C PRO A 38 -2.85 -24.52 16.69
N GLU A 39 -2.82 -23.79 15.59
CA GLU A 39 -2.86 -24.29 14.23
C GLU A 39 -1.87 -23.50 13.37
N LYS A 40 -1.12 -24.16 12.50
CA LYS A 40 -0.26 -23.50 11.52
C LYS A 40 -1.09 -22.61 10.59
N PHE A 41 -0.56 -21.45 10.18
CA PHE A 41 -1.17 -20.62 9.14
C PHE A 41 -1.36 -21.42 7.84
N GLY A 42 -2.41 -21.10 7.08
CA GLY A 42 -2.53 -21.54 5.70
C GLY A 42 -1.39 -21.01 4.83
N GLY A 43 -1.15 -21.67 3.71
CA GLY A 43 -0.16 -21.24 2.73
C GLY A 43 -0.60 -20.02 1.93
N TRP A 44 0.24 -19.61 1.00
CA TRP A 44 -0.08 -18.58 0.01
C TRP A 44 0.46 -18.96 -1.36
N THR A 45 -0.21 -18.50 -2.40
CA THR A 45 0.14 -18.77 -3.79
C THR A 45 0.23 -17.48 -4.57
N VAL A 46 1.20 -17.40 -5.50
CA VAL A 46 1.32 -16.25 -6.40
C VAL A 46 0.13 -16.24 -7.37
N LYS A 47 -0.50 -15.07 -7.51
CA LYS A 47 -1.67 -14.84 -8.35
C LYS A 47 -1.32 -14.37 -9.75
N THR A 48 -0.30 -13.55 -9.90
CA THR A 48 0.09 -12.90 -11.15
C THR A 48 1.21 -13.64 -11.86
N PHE A 49 1.28 -13.54 -13.19
CA PHE A 49 2.39 -14.09 -13.98
C PHE A 49 3.58 -13.15 -14.10
N GLU A 50 3.33 -11.86 -13.88
CA GLU A 50 4.33 -10.80 -13.99
C GLU A 50 4.47 -10.08 -12.66
N GLN A 51 5.64 -9.50 -12.43
CA GLN A 51 5.90 -8.65 -11.28
C GLN A 51 5.42 -7.22 -11.56
N TYR A 52 4.90 -6.56 -10.53
CA TYR A 52 4.72 -5.11 -10.58
C TYR A 52 6.06 -4.42 -10.28
N GLU A 53 6.27 -3.25 -10.88
CA GLU A 53 7.42 -2.40 -10.63
C GLU A 53 7.21 -1.52 -9.39
N GLY A 54 8.29 -1.30 -8.63
CA GLY A 54 8.28 -0.47 -7.43
C GLY A 54 7.83 -1.19 -6.15
N ALA A 55 7.74 -0.43 -5.06
CA ALA A 55 7.27 -0.89 -3.76
C ALA A 55 5.76 -0.62 -3.63
N ALA A 56 4.94 -1.67 -3.62
CA ALA A 56 3.49 -1.53 -3.46
C ALA A 56 3.13 -1.24 -2.01
N ARG A 57 2.23 -0.26 -1.79
CA ARG A 57 1.75 0.15 -0.46
C ARG A 57 0.23 0.16 -0.34
N SER A 58 -0.47 0.01 -1.45
CA SER A 58 -1.91 0.14 -1.51
C SER A 58 -2.51 -0.97 -2.36
N ILE A 59 -3.62 -1.52 -1.90
CA ILE A 59 -4.40 -2.55 -2.58
C ILE A 59 -5.88 -2.27 -2.39
N PHE A 60 -6.68 -2.50 -3.44
CA PHE A 60 -8.12 -2.36 -3.40
C PHE A 60 -8.78 -3.36 -4.32
N THR A 61 -9.96 -3.87 -3.96
CA THR A 61 -10.72 -4.81 -4.79
C THR A 61 -12.12 -4.30 -5.05
N TRP A 62 -12.66 -4.55 -6.24
CA TRP A 62 -14.05 -4.28 -6.57
C TRP A 62 -14.55 -5.22 -7.67
N ILE A 63 -15.86 -5.23 -7.85
CA ILE A 63 -16.54 -6.02 -8.87
C ILE A 63 -17.20 -5.06 -9.85
N THR A 64 -17.00 -5.29 -11.14
CA THR A 64 -17.62 -4.54 -12.22
C THR A 64 -19.05 -5.02 -12.48
N LEU A 65 -19.82 -4.28 -13.30
CA LEU A 65 -21.21 -4.60 -13.59
C LEU A 65 -21.39 -5.92 -14.36
N ASP A 66 -20.38 -6.33 -15.11
CA ASP A 66 -20.33 -7.63 -15.79
C ASP A 66 -19.89 -8.79 -14.91
N GLY A 67 -19.55 -8.51 -13.63
CA GLY A 67 -19.11 -9.50 -12.65
C GLY A 67 -17.63 -9.78 -12.65
N SER A 68 -16.81 -9.04 -13.41
CA SER A 68 -15.34 -9.14 -13.38
C SER A 68 -14.81 -8.65 -12.05
N LYS A 69 -13.88 -9.42 -11.48
CA LYS A 69 -13.24 -9.09 -10.19
C LYS A 69 -11.87 -8.50 -10.45
N LEU A 70 -11.68 -7.29 -9.99
CA LEU A 70 -10.47 -6.50 -10.22
C LEU A 70 -9.72 -6.23 -8.92
N VAL A 71 -8.41 -6.08 -9.03
CA VAL A 71 -7.52 -5.67 -7.94
C VAL A 71 -6.70 -4.48 -8.40
N ALA A 72 -6.85 -3.33 -7.75
CA ALA A 72 -5.94 -2.21 -7.94
C ALA A 72 -4.71 -2.39 -7.05
N VAL A 73 -3.53 -2.10 -7.60
CA VAL A 73 -2.25 -2.14 -6.91
C VAL A 73 -1.55 -0.80 -7.13
N GLY A 74 -1.29 -0.08 -6.04
CA GLY A 74 -0.54 1.16 -6.04
C GLY A 74 0.90 0.96 -5.57
N THR A 75 1.85 1.42 -6.38
CA THR A 75 3.28 1.38 -6.06
C THR A 75 3.88 2.78 -6.11
N ASN A 76 5.05 2.95 -5.52
CA ASN A 76 5.75 4.24 -5.62
C ASN A 76 6.10 4.64 -7.06
N GLU A 77 6.05 3.72 -8.03
CA GLU A 77 6.38 3.97 -9.43
C GLU A 77 5.15 3.98 -10.33
N LYS A 78 4.28 2.99 -10.21
CA LYS A 78 3.16 2.75 -11.13
C LYS A 78 1.88 2.38 -10.41
N ILE A 79 0.77 2.42 -11.16
CA ILE A 79 -0.55 1.99 -10.72
C ILE A 79 -1.05 0.93 -11.68
N TYR A 80 -1.50 -0.20 -11.13
CA TYR A 80 -1.93 -1.35 -11.91
C TYR A 80 -3.37 -1.75 -11.58
N VAL A 81 -4.01 -2.35 -12.57
CA VAL A 81 -5.23 -3.13 -12.40
C VAL A 81 -4.92 -4.58 -12.76
N ASN A 82 -5.12 -5.48 -11.82
CA ASN A 82 -5.00 -6.92 -12.04
C ASN A 82 -6.37 -7.51 -12.39
N TYR A 83 -6.43 -8.22 -13.50
CA TYR A 83 -7.55 -9.05 -13.91
C TYR A 83 -7.06 -10.48 -14.17
N GLY A 84 -7.57 -11.43 -13.39
CA GLY A 84 -7.06 -12.79 -13.43
C GLY A 84 -5.59 -12.87 -13.04
N THR A 85 -4.73 -13.19 -13.99
CA THR A 85 -3.27 -13.29 -13.79
C THR A 85 -2.48 -12.15 -14.45
N ALA A 86 -3.15 -11.27 -15.21
CA ALA A 86 -2.52 -10.16 -15.91
C ALA A 86 -2.48 -8.90 -15.03
N LEU A 87 -1.39 -8.16 -15.12
CA LEU A 87 -1.21 -6.83 -14.55
C LEU A 87 -1.24 -5.79 -15.68
N ASN A 88 -2.17 -4.86 -15.62
CA ASN A 88 -2.32 -3.82 -16.61
C ASN A 88 -1.92 -2.47 -16.01
N ASP A 89 -0.97 -1.80 -16.63
CA ASP A 89 -0.47 -0.49 -16.21
C ASP A 89 -1.46 0.61 -16.60
N ILE A 90 -2.12 1.20 -15.61
CA ILE A 90 -3.07 2.31 -15.77
C ILE A 90 -2.50 3.64 -15.29
N THR A 91 -1.20 3.73 -15.03
CA THR A 91 -0.55 4.94 -14.51
C THR A 91 -0.87 6.15 -15.39
N PRO A 92 -1.37 7.26 -14.82
CA PRO A 92 -1.67 8.47 -15.58
C PRO A 92 -0.43 9.04 -16.28
N LEU A 93 -0.65 9.66 -17.43
CA LEU A 93 0.38 10.44 -18.10
C LEU A 93 0.39 11.86 -17.53
N ARG A 94 1.59 12.38 -17.23
CA ARG A 94 1.74 13.78 -16.83
C ARG A 94 1.95 14.70 -18.02
N VAL A 95 2.63 14.22 -19.07
CA VAL A 95 2.93 15.00 -20.26
C VAL A 95 3.24 14.08 -21.46
N THR A 96 2.83 14.53 -22.63
CA THR A 96 3.19 13.91 -23.91
C THR A 96 3.92 14.93 -24.77
N TYR A 97 5.11 14.57 -25.24
CA TYR A 97 5.89 15.37 -26.18
C TYR A 97 5.83 14.72 -27.57
N THR A 98 5.75 15.57 -28.60
CA THR A 98 5.91 15.12 -29.98
C THR A 98 7.06 15.87 -30.62
N SER A 99 7.86 15.23 -31.46
CA SER A 99 9.02 15.85 -32.10
C SER A 99 8.65 17.00 -33.06
N THR A 100 7.39 17.13 -33.45
CA THR A 100 6.88 18.25 -34.23
C THR A 100 6.70 19.53 -33.43
N THR A 101 6.63 19.44 -32.09
CA THR A 101 6.53 20.58 -31.18
C THR A 101 7.89 20.99 -30.63
N VAL A 102 8.95 20.21 -30.86
CA VAL A 102 10.34 20.52 -30.47
C VAL A 102 11.06 21.14 -31.66
N PRO A 103 11.76 22.29 -31.50
CA PRO A 103 12.26 23.10 -32.64
C PRO A 103 13.34 22.47 -33.55
N SER A 104 13.87 21.30 -33.19
CA SER A 104 14.83 20.57 -34.03
C SER A 104 14.38 19.11 -34.17
N SER A 105 13.62 18.89 -35.12
CA SER A 105 12.71 17.81 -35.40
C SER A 105 13.21 16.37 -35.25
N ASP A 106 14.45 16.04 -34.90
CA ASP A 106 14.89 14.65 -35.01
C ASP A 106 15.97 14.19 -34.05
N ASN A 107 16.57 15.11 -33.33
CA ASN A 107 17.68 14.80 -32.43
C ASN A 107 17.17 14.40 -31.03
N CYS A 108 16.33 13.35 -30.94
CA CYS A 108 15.80 12.90 -29.65
C CYS A 108 16.73 11.92 -28.96
N PHE A 109 17.53 11.17 -29.70
CA PHE A 109 18.41 10.15 -29.19
C PHE A 109 19.85 10.29 -29.66
N GLN A 110 20.80 10.02 -28.78
CA GLN A 110 22.22 9.89 -29.13
C GLN A 110 22.77 8.57 -28.58
N THR A 111 23.26 7.73 -29.48
CA THR A 111 23.94 6.48 -29.15
C THR A 111 25.44 6.71 -28.96
N THR A 112 26.10 5.85 -28.19
CA THR A 112 27.57 5.78 -28.06
C THR A 112 28.05 4.41 -28.48
N ALA A 113 29.05 4.33 -29.37
CA ALA A 113 29.60 3.07 -29.85
C ALA A 113 30.00 2.15 -28.69
N GLY A 114 29.56 0.90 -28.71
CA GLY A 114 29.83 -0.10 -27.67
C GLY A 114 28.94 0.01 -26.41
N SER A 115 27.94 0.92 -26.39
CA SER A 115 27.01 1.08 -25.27
C SER A 115 25.59 0.74 -25.68
N ASN A 116 24.81 0.19 -24.75
CA ASN A 116 23.35 0.04 -24.86
C ASN A 116 22.60 1.17 -24.12
N GLN A 117 23.32 2.09 -23.48
CA GLN A 117 22.72 3.30 -22.95
C GLN A 117 22.63 4.36 -24.05
N VAL A 118 21.45 4.92 -24.23
CA VAL A 118 21.15 5.94 -25.21
C VAL A 118 20.75 7.22 -24.49
N GLN A 119 21.43 8.31 -24.80
CA GLN A 119 21.11 9.62 -24.25
C GLN A 119 19.83 10.18 -24.87
N ILE A 120 18.95 10.72 -24.04
CA ILE A 120 17.78 11.49 -24.46
C ILE A 120 18.22 12.94 -24.67
N LEU A 121 17.88 13.51 -25.84
CA LEU A 121 18.17 14.89 -26.19
C LEU A 121 16.86 15.65 -26.40
N ASN A 122 16.86 16.97 -26.17
CA ASN A 122 15.79 17.91 -26.50
C ASN A 122 14.41 17.66 -25.85
N ILE A 123 14.25 16.57 -25.08
CA ILE A 123 13.04 16.21 -24.32
C ILE A 123 13.47 16.01 -22.86
N THR A 124 13.94 17.07 -22.22
CA THR A 124 14.55 16.97 -20.88
C THR A 124 13.85 17.82 -19.83
N SER A 125 12.87 18.64 -20.20
CA SER A 125 12.17 19.51 -19.26
C SER A 125 11.25 18.68 -18.34
N GLY A 126 11.45 18.82 -17.03
CA GLY A 126 10.65 18.17 -16.00
C GLY A 126 10.87 16.64 -15.87
N ILE A 127 11.95 16.10 -16.48
CA ILE A 127 12.36 14.70 -16.30
C ILE A 127 13.17 14.56 -15.01
N THR A 128 12.93 13.48 -14.28
CA THR A 128 13.71 13.09 -13.10
C THR A 128 14.25 11.67 -13.24
N ASN A 129 15.28 11.37 -12.47
CA ASN A 129 15.81 10.01 -12.41
C ASN A 129 14.75 9.02 -11.94
N GLY A 130 14.61 7.91 -12.65
CA GLY A 130 13.63 6.87 -12.35
C GLY A 130 12.30 7.04 -13.06
N ASP A 131 12.01 8.17 -13.71
CA ASP A 131 10.75 8.37 -14.45
C ASP A 131 10.55 7.32 -15.53
N TRP A 132 9.28 6.95 -15.77
CA TRP A 132 8.89 6.03 -16.83
C TRP A 132 8.42 6.81 -18.06
N VAL A 133 8.90 6.39 -19.25
CA VAL A 133 8.55 6.99 -20.53
C VAL A 133 8.32 5.92 -21.59
N THR A 134 7.26 6.09 -22.39
CA THR A 134 7.01 5.28 -23.57
C THR A 134 7.34 6.10 -24.81
N PHE A 135 8.28 5.61 -25.62
CA PHE A 135 8.58 6.21 -26.93
C PHE A 135 7.85 5.45 -28.04
N SER A 136 7.40 6.20 -29.03
CA SER A 136 6.81 5.67 -30.26
C SER A 136 7.14 6.55 -31.46
N GLY A 137 6.88 6.06 -32.68
CA GLY A 137 7.11 6.80 -33.91
C GLY A 137 8.58 6.82 -34.38
N VAL A 138 9.48 6.08 -33.76
CA VAL A 138 10.85 5.90 -34.28
C VAL A 138 10.79 4.93 -35.46
N VAL A 139 11.22 5.37 -36.65
CA VAL A 139 11.18 4.57 -37.89
C VAL A 139 12.58 4.22 -38.43
N ASN A 140 13.60 4.98 -38.03
CA ASN A 140 14.99 4.78 -38.45
C ASN A 140 15.87 4.19 -37.34
N SER A 141 16.82 3.35 -37.73
CA SER A 141 17.86 2.90 -36.80
C SER A 141 18.79 4.02 -36.39
N VAL A 142 19.27 4.01 -35.16
CA VAL A 142 20.22 5.01 -34.64
C VAL A 142 21.49 4.31 -34.17
N GLY A 143 22.64 4.62 -34.78
CA GLY A 143 23.92 4.02 -34.40
C GLY A 143 23.97 2.49 -34.50
N GLY A 144 23.16 1.89 -35.38
CA GLY A 144 23.03 0.44 -35.53
C GLY A 144 22.02 -0.22 -34.58
N VAL A 145 21.38 0.53 -33.69
CA VAL A 145 20.27 0.07 -32.85
C VAL A 145 18.99 0.11 -33.70
N PRO A 146 18.24 -0.99 -33.85
CA PRO A 146 16.99 -1.02 -34.62
C PRO A 146 15.92 -0.09 -34.07
N ALA A 147 15.09 0.50 -34.93
CA ALA A 147 14.00 1.41 -34.57
C ALA A 147 13.02 0.77 -33.56
N ALA A 148 12.73 -0.52 -33.71
CA ALA A 148 11.84 -1.26 -32.79
C ALA A 148 12.33 -1.25 -31.34
N ASN A 149 13.63 -1.14 -31.10
CA ASN A 149 14.20 -1.14 -29.76
C ASN A 149 13.99 0.22 -29.06
N PHE A 150 13.59 1.26 -29.75
CA PHE A 150 13.23 2.56 -29.17
C PHE A 150 11.72 2.70 -28.93
N ASN A 151 10.88 1.99 -29.69
CA ASN A 151 9.43 2.06 -29.56
C ASN A 151 8.94 1.15 -28.42
N ASN A 152 9.36 1.46 -27.20
CA ASN A 152 9.06 0.69 -26.00
C ASN A 152 8.95 1.63 -24.78
N GLU A 153 8.56 1.06 -23.67
CA GLU A 153 8.61 1.71 -22.36
C GLU A 153 9.99 1.56 -21.74
N PHE A 154 10.49 2.62 -21.10
CA PHE A 154 11.79 2.68 -20.45
C PHE A 154 11.74 3.42 -19.13
N GLN A 155 12.56 2.98 -18.18
CA GLN A 155 12.89 3.76 -17.00
C GLN A 155 14.12 4.64 -17.30
N ILE A 156 14.04 5.90 -16.92
CA ILE A 156 15.10 6.89 -17.18
C ILE A 156 16.16 6.81 -16.09
N THR A 157 17.41 6.83 -16.50
CA THR A 157 18.58 6.92 -15.62
C THR A 157 19.27 8.26 -15.81
N GLU A 158 19.56 8.99 -14.74
CA GLU A 158 20.32 10.22 -14.76
C GLU A 158 21.81 9.94 -14.44
N SER A 159 22.69 10.51 -15.23
CA SER A 159 24.13 10.46 -14.97
C SER A 159 24.78 11.77 -15.41
N GLY A 160 25.41 12.48 -14.48
CA GLY A 160 26.10 13.75 -14.76
C GLY A 160 25.22 14.87 -15.31
N GLY A 161 23.94 14.91 -14.94
CA GLY A 161 22.96 15.88 -15.42
C GLY A 161 22.41 15.57 -16.83
N LEU A 162 22.66 14.35 -17.33
CA LEU A 162 22.16 13.85 -18.61
C LEU A 162 21.23 12.66 -18.36
N PHE A 163 20.21 12.47 -19.20
CA PHE A 163 19.22 11.42 -19.09
C PHE A 163 19.45 10.34 -20.14
N TYR A 164 19.29 9.09 -19.73
CA TYR A 164 19.55 7.90 -20.53
C TYR A 164 18.42 6.89 -20.43
N ILE A 165 18.22 6.14 -21.50
CA ILE A 165 17.44 4.90 -21.53
C ILE A 165 18.36 3.72 -21.88
N THR A 166 18.00 2.52 -21.43
CA THR A 166 18.76 1.30 -21.75
C THR A 166 18.01 0.49 -22.79
N VAL A 167 18.56 0.36 -23.98
CA VAL A 167 17.97 -0.40 -25.08
C VAL A 167 18.50 -1.84 -25.14
N ALA A 168 17.76 -2.76 -25.75
CA ALA A 168 18.13 -4.18 -25.82
C ALA A 168 19.41 -4.45 -26.66
N THR A 169 19.72 -3.59 -27.64
CA THR A 169 20.85 -3.78 -28.55
C THR A 169 21.96 -2.76 -28.30
N THR A 170 23.19 -3.23 -28.19
CA THR A 170 24.38 -2.38 -28.09
C THR A 170 24.63 -1.64 -29.41
N ALA A 171 24.85 -0.32 -29.33
CA ALA A 171 25.12 0.50 -30.48
C ALA A 171 26.48 0.19 -31.15
N SER A 172 26.49 0.05 -32.45
CA SER A 172 27.72 -0.19 -33.22
C SER A 172 28.50 1.09 -33.54
N SER A 173 27.84 2.24 -33.47
CA SER A 173 28.48 3.56 -33.71
C SER A 173 27.84 4.66 -32.87
N THR A 174 28.59 5.72 -32.62
CA THR A 174 28.08 6.95 -32.04
C THR A 174 27.33 7.73 -33.13
N ALA A 175 26.02 7.95 -32.93
CA ALA A 175 25.15 8.62 -33.87
C ALA A 175 23.99 9.32 -33.14
N THR A 176 23.46 10.36 -33.77
CA THR A 176 22.26 11.05 -33.33
C THR A 176 21.08 10.66 -34.22
N SER A 177 19.88 10.56 -33.66
CA SER A 177 18.68 10.21 -34.42
C SER A 177 18.40 11.25 -35.51
N THR A 178 18.04 10.79 -36.72
CA THR A 178 17.71 11.63 -37.87
C THR A 178 16.65 10.97 -38.74
N GLY A 179 15.82 11.78 -39.47
CA GLY A 179 14.89 11.30 -40.48
C GLY A 179 13.57 10.73 -39.95
N ASN A 180 13.27 10.89 -38.65
CA ASN A 180 11.99 10.54 -38.05
C ASN A 180 11.02 11.73 -38.13
N THR A 181 9.77 11.52 -38.50
CA THR A 181 8.81 12.61 -38.75
C THR A 181 7.99 12.98 -37.53
N ALA A 182 7.82 12.07 -36.58
CA ALA A 182 7.03 12.29 -35.37
C ALA A 182 7.39 11.25 -34.29
N ILE A 183 8.42 11.51 -33.50
CA ILE A 183 8.68 10.74 -32.28
C ILE A 183 7.75 11.28 -31.20
N VAL A 184 7.02 10.40 -30.54
CA VAL A 184 6.17 10.69 -29.38
C VAL A 184 6.82 10.12 -28.14
N ALA A 185 6.88 10.91 -27.06
CA ALA A 185 7.33 10.50 -25.76
C ALA A 185 6.23 10.77 -24.73
N GLU A 186 5.69 9.71 -24.16
CA GLU A 186 4.64 9.74 -23.15
C GLU A 186 5.25 9.48 -21.76
N PHE A 187 5.33 10.52 -20.94
CA PHE A 187 5.86 10.43 -19.58
C PHE A 187 4.75 10.13 -18.62
N GLN A 188 4.93 9.09 -17.84
CA GLN A 188 4.05 8.75 -16.72
C GLN A 188 4.25 9.72 -15.56
N LEU A 189 3.42 9.64 -14.53
CA LEU A 189 3.60 10.40 -13.30
C LEU A 189 4.99 10.16 -12.73
N ASN A 190 5.56 11.20 -12.12
CA ASN A 190 6.85 11.08 -11.46
C ASN A 190 6.81 9.98 -10.41
N ILE A 191 7.90 9.24 -10.27
CA ILE A 191 8.01 8.24 -9.20
C ILE A 191 8.04 8.91 -7.83
N GLY A 192 7.49 8.20 -6.83
CA GLY A 192 7.57 8.59 -5.43
C GLY A 192 8.64 7.84 -4.66
N LEU A 193 8.77 8.14 -3.39
CA LEU A 193 9.68 7.39 -2.52
C LEU A 193 9.09 6.01 -2.17
N PRO A 194 9.86 4.92 -2.24
CA PRO A 194 9.40 3.59 -1.89
C PRO A 194 9.22 3.41 -0.37
N SER A 195 9.91 4.20 0.43
CA SER A 195 9.90 4.18 1.90
C SER A 195 10.09 5.58 2.45
N VAL A 196 9.87 5.76 3.74
CA VAL A 196 10.12 7.02 4.44
C VAL A 196 11.63 7.31 4.45
N THR A 197 12.01 8.48 4.01
CA THR A 197 13.40 8.93 4.03
C THR A 197 13.57 10.07 5.04
N LEU A 198 14.58 9.96 5.89
CA LEU A 198 14.90 10.96 6.88
C LEU A 198 16.03 11.87 6.38
N GLY A 199 15.76 13.15 6.26
CA GLY A 199 16.75 14.15 5.91
C GLY A 199 17.38 14.79 7.15
N TYR A 200 18.68 14.79 7.24
CA TYR A 200 19.46 15.44 8.30
C TYR A 200 20.43 16.47 7.71
N GLY A 201 20.94 17.33 8.54
CA GLY A 201 22.04 18.23 8.17
C GLY A 201 21.61 19.56 7.58
N TRP A 202 22.49 20.17 6.78
CA TRP A 202 22.32 21.53 6.26
C TRP A 202 21.18 21.68 5.23
N GLY A 203 20.88 20.65 4.50
CA GLY A 203 19.80 20.63 3.49
C GLY A 203 18.44 20.19 4.04
N ALA A 204 18.36 19.82 5.31
CA ALA A 204 17.15 19.27 5.90
C ALA A 204 16.23 20.37 6.44
N GLY A 205 15.38 20.94 5.60
CA GLY A 205 14.33 21.90 5.93
C GLY A 205 14.74 23.36 5.94
N GLY A 206 13.86 24.18 6.50
CA GLY A 206 14.02 25.64 6.53
C GLY A 206 15.22 26.11 7.36
N TRP A 207 15.69 27.30 7.08
CA TRP A 207 16.72 27.99 7.83
C TRP A 207 16.36 28.09 9.33
N SER A 208 17.35 28.00 10.22
CA SER A 208 17.19 28.06 11.70
C SER A 208 16.69 26.79 12.39
N ARG A 209 16.75 25.62 11.78
CA ARG A 209 16.40 24.35 12.46
C ARG A 209 17.54 23.78 13.33
N GLY A 210 18.75 24.29 13.19
CA GLY A 210 19.93 23.89 13.99
C GLY A 210 20.62 25.10 14.59
N ALA A 211 21.64 24.87 15.44
CA ALA A 211 22.48 25.93 15.94
C ALA A 211 23.30 26.57 14.81
N TRP A 212 23.65 27.84 14.95
CA TRP A 212 24.49 28.55 13.96
C TRP A 212 25.82 27.81 13.75
N GLY A 213 26.10 27.43 12.51
CA GLY A 213 27.30 26.69 12.16
C GLY A 213 27.20 25.16 12.25
N SER A 214 26.04 24.58 12.57
CA SER A 214 25.80 23.14 12.56
C SER A 214 24.52 22.77 11.79
N GLY A 215 24.54 21.65 11.07
CA GLY A 215 23.36 21.10 10.41
C GLY A 215 22.28 20.68 11.40
N SER A 216 21.02 20.58 10.94
CA SER A 216 19.92 20.09 11.79
C SER A 216 20.14 18.66 12.22
N THR A 217 20.01 18.41 13.54
CA THR A 217 19.96 17.07 14.12
C THR A 217 18.54 16.52 14.21
N VAL A 218 17.52 17.35 13.95
CA VAL A 218 16.12 16.95 13.89
C VAL A 218 15.81 16.57 12.45
N PRO A 219 15.39 15.33 12.17
CA PRO A 219 15.10 14.90 10.81
C PRO A 219 13.88 15.60 10.22
N ILE A 220 13.87 15.70 8.90
CA ILE A 220 12.65 15.93 8.13
C ILE A 220 12.25 14.60 7.53
N ASN A 221 11.00 14.23 7.70
CA ASN A 221 10.45 13.04 7.09
C ASN A 221 9.98 13.39 5.68
N PHE A 222 10.56 12.72 4.68
CA PHE A 222 10.03 12.65 3.34
C PHE A 222 9.16 11.40 3.28
N PRO A 223 7.83 11.55 3.12
CA PRO A 223 6.91 10.44 3.20
C PRO A 223 7.08 9.48 2.01
N ALA A 224 6.80 8.20 2.25
CA ALA A 224 6.60 7.24 1.17
C ALA A 224 5.36 7.63 0.34
N ARG A 225 5.37 7.31 -0.95
CA ARG A 225 4.18 7.47 -1.79
C ARG A 225 3.11 6.48 -1.34
N LEU A 226 1.92 6.99 -1.10
CA LEU A 226 0.73 6.22 -0.75
C LEU A 226 -0.41 6.59 -1.70
N GLU A 227 -1.20 5.61 -2.07
CA GLU A 227 -2.42 5.77 -2.87
C GLU A 227 -3.63 5.38 -2.02
N PHE A 228 -4.74 6.07 -2.23
CA PHE A 228 -6.02 5.76 -1.62
C PHE A 228 -7.02 5.51 -2.75
N PHE A 229 -7.51 4.28 -2.80
CA PHE A 229 -8.42 3.80 -3.84
C PHE A 229 -9.84 3.70 -3.32
N ASP A 230 -10.78 3.99 -4.20
CA ASP A 230 -12.19 3.70 -4.02
C ASP A 230 -12.85 3.51 -5.40
N ASN A 231 -14.07 3.00 -5.46
CA ASN A 231 -14.75 2.81 -6.74
C ASN A 231 -16.05 3.59 -6.83
N PHE A 232 -16.32 4.10 -8.01
CA PHE A 232 -17.60 4.68 -8.38
C PHE A 232 -18.25 3.80 -9.46
N ASN A 233 -19.27 3.05 -9.07
CA ASN A 233 -19.81 1.97 -9.89
C ASN A 233 -18.70 0.97 -10.29
N GLN A 234 -18.41 0.82 -11.58
CA GLN A 234 -17.35 -0.05 -12.09
C GLN A 234 -15.99 0.67 -12.30
N ASN A 235 -15.98 2.01 -12.19
CA ASN A 235 -14.80 2.83 -12.44
C ASN A 235 -13.99 3.00 -11.16
N LEU A 236 -12.68 3.15 -11.29
CA LEU A 236 -11.77 3.37 -10.17
C LEU A 236 -11.53 4.87 -9.99
N LEU A 237 -11.63 5.33 -8.76
CA LEU A 237 -11.19 6.64 -8.31
C LEU A 237 -10.05 6.47 -7.32
N PHE A 238 -9.05 7.30 -7.41
CA PHE A 238 -7.94 7.27 -6.46
C PHE A 238 -7.25 8.62 -6.37
N ASN A 239 -6.55 8.83 -5.28
CA ASN A 239 -5.57 9.90 -5.18
C ASN A 239 -4.22 9.35 -4.73
N ILE A 240 -3.17 10.04 -5.13
CA ILE A 240 -1.84 9.89 -4.55
C ILE A 240 -1.74 10.95 -3.46
N ALA A 241 -1.27 10.59 -2.26
CA ALA A 241 -1.16 11.51 -1.13
C ALA A 241 -0.44 12.81 -1.52
N ALA A 242 -1.05 13.95 -1.18
CA ALA A 242 -0.62 15.30 -1.53
C ALA A 242 -0.54 15.57 -3.06
N SER A 243 -1.36 14.90 -3.86
CA SER A 243 -1.47 15.07 -5.32
C SER A 243 -2.93 15.18 -5.77
N ASP A 244 -3.14 15.13 -7.08
CA ASP A 244 -4.47 15.22 -7.70
C ASP A 244 -5.32 13.97 -7.43
N ILE A 245 -6.62 14.07 -7.71
CA ILE A 245 -7.56 12.95 -7.80
C ILE A 245 -7.54 12.43 -9.22
N TYR A 246 -7.47 11.11 -9.38
CA TYR A 246 -7.45 10.41 -10.65
C TYR A 246 -8.69 9.57 -10.85
N TYR A 247 -9.06 9.39 -12.11
CA TYR A 247 -10.20 8.61 -12.56
C TYR A 247 -9.75 7.63 -13.64
N TRP A 248 -10.10 6.37 -13.46
CA TRP A 248 -9.94 5.34 -14.46
C TRP A 248 -11.32 4.80 -14.89
N ALA A 249 -11.65 5.01 -16.15
CA ALA A 249 -12.87 4.45 -16.73
C ALA A 249 -12.66 2.97 -17.06
N TYR A 250 -13.52 2.11 -16.53
CA TYR A 250 -13.50 0.70 -16.88
C TYR A 250 -13.68 0.50 -18.38
N ASP A 251 -12.80 -0.26 -18.98
CA ASP A 251 -12.94 -0.78 -20.34
C ASP A 251 -12.57 -2.27 -20.38
N ASP A 252 -13.15 -3.00 -21.33
CA ASP A 252 -12.97 -4.46 -21.45
C ASP A 252 -11.54 -4.87 -21.85
N THR A 253 -10.69 -3.91 -22.22
CA THR A 253 -9.31 -4.15 -22.65
C THR A 253 -8.30 -3.90 -21.55
N TYR A 254 -8.67 -3.16 -20.50
CA TYR A 254 -7.83 -2.76 -19.37
C TYR A 254 -6.57 -1.97 -19.77
N THR A 255 -6.53 -1.42 -20.99
CA THR A 255 -5.34 -0.75 -21.55
C THR A 255 -5.40 0.76 -21.44
N THR A 256 -6.58 1.33 -21.16
CA THR A 256 -6.75 2.77 -21.00
C THR A 256 -6.07 3.25 -19.72
N ARG A 257 -5.27 4.31 -19.83
CA ARG A 257 -4.63 4.93 -18.67
C ARG A 257 -5.61 5.80 -17.89
N ALA A 258 -5.40 5.89 -16.58
CA ALA A 258 -6.15 6.83 -15.76
C ALA A 258 -5.81 8.27 -16.13
N VAL A 259 -6.77 9.17 -15.88
CA VAL A 259 -6.64 10.60 -16.13
C VAL A 259 -6.94 11.38 -14.83
N THR A 260 -6.54 12.64 -14.75
CA THR A 260 -6.96 13.48 -13.61
C THR A 260 -8.47 13.67 -13.66
N LEU A 261 -9.16 13.56 -12.52
CA LEU A 261 -10.62 13.79 -12.44
C LEU A 261 -11.00 15.17 -12.98
N ARG A 262 -10.13 16.15 -12.78
CA ARG A 262 -10.27 17.51 -13.31
C ARG A 262 -10.35 17.57 -14.85
N SER A 263 -9.64 16.68 -15.56
CA SER A 263 -9.66 16.64 -17.03
C SER A 263 -10.90 15.96 -17.60
N VAL A 264 -11.70 15.32 -16.79
CA VAL A 264 -12.94 14.68 -17.21
C VAL A 264 -14.00 15.73 -17.57
N PRO A 265 -14.69 15.63 -18.72
CA PRO A 265 -15.71 16.59 -19.11
C PRO A 265 -16.80 16.73 -18.06
N GLY A 266 -17.14 17.97 -17.68
CA GLY A 266 -18.11 18.27 -16.63
C GLY A 266 -17.50 18.57 -15.26
N SER A 267 -16.22 18.27 -15.07
CA SER A 267 -15.55 18.50 -13.79
C SER A 267 -15.40 19.98 -13.44
N ILE A 268 -15.84 20.36 -12.26
CA ILE A 268 -15.84 21.75 -11.76
C ILE A 268 -15.24 21.79 -10.36
N ALA A 269 -14.20 22.61 -10.17
CA ALA A 269 -13.58 22.91 -8.87
C ALA A 269 -13.10 21.67 -8.11
N VAL A 270 -12.60 20.66 -8.81
CA VAL A 270 -11.99 19.47 -8.20
C VAL A 270 -10.82 19.90 -7.31
N PRO A 271 -10.73 19.44 -6.05
CA PRO A 271 -9.63 19.79 -5.17
C PRO A 271 -8.29 19.24 -5.67
N GLU A 272 -7.25 19.98 -5.41
CA GLU A 272 -5.85 19.63 -5.68
C GLU A 272 -5.10 19.31 -4.38
N GLN A 273 -3.94 18.69 -4.46
CA GLN A 273 -3.08 18.35 -3.32
C GLN A 273 -3.83 17.62 -2.20
N VAL A 274 -4.59 16.60 -2.56
CA VAL A 274 -5.45 15.85 -1.65
C VAL A 274 -4.66 14.79 -0.89
N ASP A 275 -4.79 14.75 0.45
CA ASP A 275 -4.13 13.73 1.26
C ASP A 275 -4.90 12.40 1.21
N PHE A 276 -6.23 12.44 1.39
CA PHE A 276 -7.08 11.25 1.42
C PHE A 276 -8.35 11.46 0.61
N THR A 277 -8.78 10.41 -0.08
CA THR A 277 -10.12 10.36 -0.68
C THR A 277 -10.84 9.08 -0.30
N LEU A 278 -12.15 9.15 -0.14
CA LEU A 278 -13.02 8.00 0.08
C LEU A 278 -14.48 8.36 -0.21
N PHE A 279 -15.33 7.37 -0.52
CA PHE A 279 -16.76 7.56 -0.61
C PHE A 279 -17.40 7.46 0.77
N ALA A 280 -18.21 8.47 1.12
CA ALA A 280 -19.09 8.38 2.28
C ALA A 280 -20.26 7.42 1.99
N SER A 281 -20.84 6.85 3.05
CA SER A 281 -22.02 5.97 2.94
C SER A 281 -23.25 6.65 2.30
N SER A 282 -23.25 7.99 2.25
CA SER A 282 -24.25 8.82 1.57
C SER A 282 -24.04 8.95 0.05
N GLY A 283 -22.99 8.33 -0.50
CA GLY A 283 -22.63 8.41 -1.93
C GLY A 283 -21.81 9.64 -2.32
N HIS A 284 -21.46 10.51 -1.37
CA HIS A 284 -20.57 11.64 -1.64
C HIS A 284 -19.11 11.16 -1.69
N TYR A 285 -18.38 11.59 -2.71
CA TYR A 285 -16.92 11.43 -2.73
C TYR A 285 -16.30 12.57 -1.94
N VAL A 286 -15.47 12.23 -0.98
CA VAL A 286 -14.90 13.14 0.02
C VAL A 286 -13.40 13.23 -0.15
N ALA A 287 -12.86 14.43 -0.19
CA ALA A 287 -11.44 14.76 -0.16
C ALA A 287 -11.10 15.40 1.18
N ILE A 288 -10.04 14.94 1.82
CA ILE A 288 -9.61 15.36 3.16
C ILE A 288 -8.15 15.80 3.11
N GLY A 289 -7.82 16.93 3.75
CA GLY A 289 -6.53 17.57 3.60
C GLY A 289 -6.32 17.99 2.15
N CYS A 290 -6.89 19.11 1.75
CA CYS A 290 -6.90 19.51 0.35
C CYS A 290 -6.87 21.02 0.18
N THR A 291 -6.81 21.49 -1.08
CA THR A 291 -6.87 22.92 -1.38
C THR A 291 -8.24 23.50 -1.10
N GLU A 292 -8.25 24.73 -0.57
CA GLU A 292 -9.47 25.51 -0.34
C GLU A 292 -10.26 25.71 -1.63
N TYR A 293 -11.56 25.79 -1.49
CA TYR A 293 -12.40 26.28 -2.57
C TYR A 293 -12.23 27.80 -2.68
N PHE A 294 -11.63 28.23 -3.78
CA PHE A 294 -11.50 29.62 -4.12
C PHE A 294 -12.01 29.84 -5.55
N ALA A 295 -13.02 30.65 -5.72
CA ALA A 295 -13.55 31.00 -7.04
C ALA A 295 -13.29 32.49 -7.29
N SER A 296 -12.17 32.82 -7.90
CA SER A 296 -11.97 34.14 -8.47
C SER A 296 -11.92 34.04 -10.00
N THR A 297 -12.66 34.88 -10.68
CA THR A 297 -12.53 35.02 -12.12
C THR A 297 -11.34 35.88 -12.43
N VAL A 298 -10.35 35.30 -13.09
CA VAL A 298 -9.08 35.96 -13.45
C VAL A 298 -9.02 36.16 -14.97
N ALA A 299 -8.50 37.29 -15.39
CA ALA A 299 -8.21 37.52 -16.80
C ALA A 299 -7.03 36.65 -17.25
N GLY A 300 -7.19 35.96 -18.34
CA GLY A 300 -6.14 35.11 -18.92
C GLY A 300 -4.98 35.92 -19.52
N ALA A 301 -3.91 35.22 -19.86
CA ALA A 301 -2.79 35.79 -20.58
C ALA A 301 -3.27 36.34 -21.95
N THR A 302 -2.60 37.37 -22.44
CA THR A 302 -2.95 37.97 -23.75
C THR A 302 -2.79 36.95 -24.88
N ILE A 303 -3.82 36.77 -25.67
CA ILE A 303 -3.81 35.89 -26.83
C ILE A 303 -3.04 36.55 -27.96
N SER A 304 -2.06 35.87 -28.53
CA SER A 304 -1.34 36.30 -29.73
C SER A 304 -1.98 35.79 -31.01
N THR A 305 -2.37 34.51 -31.01
CA THR A 305 -3.07 33.90 -32.15
C THR A 305 -4.11 32.88 -31.67
N MET A 306 -5.16 32.73 -32.47
CA MET A 306 -6.17 31.69 -32.26
C MET A 306 -6.53 31.10 -33.62
N THR A 307 -6.20 29.81 -33.76
CA THR A 307 -6.34 29.09 -35.02
C THR A 307 -7.33 27.94 -34.90
N ARG A 308 -8.02 27.61 -36.00
CA ARG A 308 -8.88 26.44 -36.08
C ARG A 308 -8.14 25.25 -36.68
N GLY A 309 -8.42 24.06 -36.21
CA GLY A 309 -7.81 22.83 -36.71
C GLY A 309 -8.56 21.58 -36.26
N GLY A 310 -7.90 20.44 -36.31
CA GLY A 310 -8.48 19.15 -35.96
C GLY A 310 -9.52 18.65 -36.98
N THR A 311 -10.16 17.53 -36.68
CA THR A 311 -11.19 16.94 -37.50
C THR A 311 -12.38 17.86 -37.58
N GLY A 312 -12.79 18.24 -38.82
CA GLY A 312 -13.91 19.14 -39.05
C GLY A 312 -13.65 20.60 -38.64
N ASN A 313 -12.41 21.00 -38.37
CA ASN A 313 -12.03 22.34 -37.88
C ASN A 313 -12.74 22.76 -36.59
N LEU A 314 -13.03 21.80 -35.74
CA LEU A 314 -13.69 22.02 -34.44
C LEU A 314 -12.72 22.30 -33.27
N THR A 315 -11.43 22.14 -33.46
CA THR A 315 -10.44 22.43 -32.43
C THR A 315 -9.89 23.84 -32.56
N ALA A 316 -10.05 24.66 -31.55
CA ALA A 316 -9.35 25.94 -31.40
C ALA A 316 -8.00 25.72 -30.76
N THR A 317 -6.91 26.20 -31.35
CA THR A 317 -5.60 26.27 -30.74
C THR A 317 -5.26 27.72 -30.43
N VAL A 318 -5.04 28.01 -29.17
CA VAL A 318 -4.74 29.36 -28.64
C VAL A 318 -3.26 29.45 -28.32
N THR A 319 -2.61 30.50 -28.80
CA THR A 319 -1.25 30.87 -28.43
C THR A 319 -1.29 32.15 -27.60
N THR A 320 -0.65 32.14 -26.45
CA THR A 320 -0.56 33.32 -25.55
C THR A 320 0.82 33.97 -25.65
N THR A 321 0.90 35.25 -25.28
CA THR A 321 2.16 36.01 -25.31
C THR A 321 3.09 35.71 -24.12
N SER A 322 2.53 35.13 -23.06
CA SER A 322 3.23 34.69 -21.82
C SER A 322 2.64 33.37 -21.36
N ALA A 323 3.31 32.71 -20.43
CA ALA A 323 2.79 31.48 -19.84
C ALA A 323 1.37 31.71 -19.28
N HIS A 324 0.43 30.84 -19.67
CA HIS A 324 -0.98 30.96 -19.32
C HIS A 324 -1.34 30.37 -17.95
N GLY A 325 -0.51 29.50 -17.39
CA GLY A 325 -0.72 28.90 -16.07
C GLY A 325 -1.87 27.88 -15.96
N LEU A 326 -2.59 27.62 -17.08
CA LEU A 326 -3.72 26.69 -17.11
C LEU A 326 -3.23 25.23 -17.22
N ARG A 327 -4.07 24.28 -16.80
CA ARG A 327 -3.86 22.85 -16.93
C ARG A 327 -5.00 22.21 -17.73
N SER A 328 -4.78 21.01 -18.25
CA SER A 328 -5.87 20.26 -18.92
C SER A 328 -7.06 20.10 -17.96
N GLY A 329 -8.27 20.37 -18.50
CA GLY A 329 -9.51 20.34 -17.73
C GLY A 329 -9.93 21.68 -17.12
N ASP A 330 -9.07 22.72 -17.11
CA ASP A 330 -9.48 24.04 -16.67
C ASP A 330 -10.57 24.59 -17.61
N SER A 331 -11.55 25.25 -16.99
CA SER A 331 -12.65 25.91 -17.72
C SER A 331 -12.31 27.36 -17.99
N ILE A 332 -12.36 27.76 -19.25
CA ILE A 332 -12.19 29.14 -19.68
C ILE A 332 -13.47 29.67 -20.34
N THR A 333 -13.70 30.97 -20.24
CA THR A 333 -14.73 31.66 -21.01
C THR A 333 -14.07 32.62 -21.98
N VAL A 334 -14.18 32.32 -23.26
CA VAL A 334 -13.66 33.12 -24.38
C VAL A 334 -14.70 34.10 -24.85
N SER A 335 -14.29 35.33 -25.11
CA SER A 335 -15.18 36.38 -25.61
C SER A 335 -14.45 37.36 -26.54
N GLY A 336 -15.25 38.07 -27.37
CA GLY A 336 -14.72 39.12 -28.27
C GLY A 336 -13.99 38.62 -29.50
N THR A 337 -14.11 37.36 -29.84
CA THR A 337 -13.53 36.81 -31.09
C THR A 337 -14.44 37.00 -32.29
N THR A 338 -13.84 37.03 -33.46
CA THR A 338 -14.53 36.92 -34.74
C THR A 338 -13.76 35.92 -35.62
N PRO A 339 -14.34 34.83 -36.12
CA PRO A 339 -15.78 34.42 -36.00
C PRO A 339 -16.21 34.12 -34.54
N THR A 340 -17.51 34.23 -34.29
CA THR A 340 -18.10 34.10 -32.94
C THR A 340 -18.14 32.68 -32.42
N GLU A 341 -17.94 31.68 -33.25
CA GLU A 341 -17.89 30.25 -32.90
C GLU A 341 -16.77 29.90 -31.95
N PHE A 342 -15.75 30.74 -31.84
CA PHE A 342 -14.70 30.63 -30.82
C PHE A 342 -15.16 31.08 -29.41
N ASN A 343 -16.23 31.89 -29.33
CA ASN A 343 -16.72 32.40 -28.05
C ASN A 343 -17.55 31.33 -27.34
N GLY A 344 -17.36 31.24 -26.02
CA GLY A 344 -18.08 30.29 -25.17
C GLY A 344 -17.27 29.89 -23.96
N THR A 345 -17.85 28.99 -23.17
CA THR A 345 -17.15 28.38 -22.03
C THR A 345 -16.73 26.97 -22.44
N TYR A 346 -15.43 26.69 -22.30
CA TYR A 346 -14.83 25.46 -22.78
C TYR A 346 -13.84 24.93 -21.76
N GLN A 347 -13.71 23.61 -21.67
CA GLN A 347 -12.58 22.97 -21.02
C GLN A 347 -11.39 22.90 -21.97
N ILE A 348 -10.20 23.19 -21.46
CA ILE A 348 -8.99 23.22 -22.26
C ILE A 348 -8.22 21.90 -22.20
N THR A 349 -7.47 21.64 -23.25
CA THR A 349 -6.37 20.67 -23.27
C THR A 349 -5.06 21.44 -23.28
N TYR A 350 -4.21 21.22 -22.28
CA TYR A 350 -2.87 21.81 -22.20
C TYR A 350 -1.98 21.26 -23.32
N ILE A 351 -1.22 22.11 -23.97
CA ILE A 351 -0.22 21.73 -24.97
C ILE A 351 1.17 22.05 -24.44
N ASP A 352 1.43 23.31 -24.09
CA ASP A 352 2.65 23.77 -23.44
C ASP A 352 2.38 25.06 -22.67
N ALA A 353 3.42 25.67 -22.07
CA ALA A 353 3.27 26.86 -21.22
C ALA A 353 2.57 28.05 -21.91
N THR A 354 2.58 28.11 -23.23
CA THR A 354 2.02 29.20 -24.04
C THR A 354 0.93 28.77 -25.02
N HIS A 355 0.67 27.46 -25.12
CA HIS A 355 -0.33 26.89 -26.00
C HIS A 355 -1.31 25.99 -25.27
N PHE A 356 -2.61 26.17 -25.59
CA PHE A 356 -3.67 25.27 -25.21
C PHE A 356 -4.72 25.13 -26.33
N SER A 357 -5.54 24.12 -26.27
CA SER A 357 -6.64 23.92 -27.22
C SER A 357 -7.95 23.65 -26.51
N TYR A 358 -9.06 23.85 -27.24
CA TYR A 358 -10.40 23.47 -26.79
C TYR A 358 -11.27 23.08 -27.98
N THR A 359 -12.35 22.35 -27.74
CA THR A 359 -13.28 21.90 -28.79
C THR A 359 -14.47 22.82 -28.87
N MET A 360 -14.72 23.38 -30.05
CA MET A 360 -15.83 24.25 -30.35
C MET A 360 -17.08 23.47 -30.71
N ALA A 361 -18.25 24.01 -30.46
CA ALA A 361 -19.54 23.40 -30.83
C ALA A 361 -19.78 23.39 -32.37
N SER A 362 -19.22 24.36 -33.08
CA SER A 362 -19.34 24.49 -34.56
C SER A 362 -18.05 25.03 -35.15
N ALA A 363 -17.78 24.65 -36.42
CA ALA A 363 -16.57 25.03 -37.12
C ALA A 363 -16.62 26.50 -37.54
N PRO A 364 -15.66 27.35 -37.13
CA PRO A 364 -15.61 28.73 -37.62
C PRO A 364 -15.20 28.84 -39.08
N ALA A 365 -15.60 29.92 -39.77
CA ALA A 365 -15.29 30.16 -41.16
C ALA A 365 -13.80 30.39 -41.43
N GLY A 366 -13.02 30.84 -40.42
CA GLY A 366 -11.60 31.14 -40.50
C GLY A 366 -10.94 31.13 -39.14
N ASN A 367 -9.65 31.49 -39.07
CA ASN A 367 -8.98 31.78 -37.81
C ASN A 367 -9.54 33.04 -37.20
N ALA A 368 -9.39 33.17 -35.85
CA ALA A 368 -9.93 34.33 -35.15
C ALA A 368 -9.19 35.62 -35.49
N SER A 369 -9.94 36.66 -35.81
CA SER A 369 -9.45 38.04 -36.00
C SER A 369 -10.62 39.03 -35.81
N PRO A 370 -10.67 39.77 -34.67
CA PRO A 370 -9.74 39.77 -33.54
C PRO A 370 -9.77 38.47 -32.72
N VAL A 371 -8.68 38.22 -32.02
CA VAL A 371 -8.49 36.98 -31.20
C VAL A 371 -9.27 36.97 -29.88
N GLY A 372 -9.87 38.12 -29.49
CA GLY A 372 -10.62 38.21 -28.25
C GLY A 372 -9.77 38.11 -26.98
N THR A 373 -10.44 37.83 -25.90
CA THR A 373 -9.84 37.59 -24.56
C THR A 373 -10.49 36.34 -23.94
N TYR A 374 -9.84 35.80 -22.93
CA TYR A 374 -10.45 34.77 -22.09
C TYR A 374 -10.30 35.11 -20.62
N VAL A 375 -11.24 34.61 -19.84
CA VAL A 375 -11.20 34.57 -18.39
C VAL A 375 -11.30 33.13 -17.92
N TYR A 376 -10.75 32.83 -16.77
CA TYR A 376 -10.88 31.54 -16.15
C TYR A 376 -11.15 31.70 -14.65
N ASN A 377 -11.71 30.67 -14.05
CA ASN A 377 -11.84 30.63 -12.61
C ASN A 377 -10.56 30.02 -12.05
N ASP A 378 -9.85 30.79 -11.26
CA ASP A 378 -8.72 30.31 -10.50
C ASP A 378 -9.24 29.60 -9.27
N TYR A 379 -9.05 28.29 -9.20
CA TYR A 379 -9.39 27.44 -8.08
C TYR A 379 -8.15 27.06 -7.24
N THR A 380 -7.02 27.70 -7.49
CA THR A 380 -5.79 27.51 -6.73
C THR A 380 -5.93 28.18 -5.37
N GLY A 381 -6.65 27.52 -4.46
CA GLY A 381 -6.68 27.87 -3.06
C GLY A 381 -5.42 27.42 -2.33
N ASN A 382 -5.23 27.92 -1.11
CA ASN A 382 -4.16 27.44 -0.25
C ASN A 382 -4.48 26.00 0.20
N TYR A 383 -3.46 25.17 0.29
CA TYR A 383 -3.59 23.86 0.91
C TYR A 383 -3.85 24.01 2.41
N ASP A 384 -4.93 23.38 2.90
CA ASP A 384 -5.25 23.28 4.33
C ASP A 384 -5.33 21.80 4.72
N PRO A 385 -4.41 21.29 5.57
CA PRO A 385 -4.38 19.89 5.99
C PRO A 385 -5.58 19.45 6.82
N LEU A 386 -6.43 20.37 7.26
CA LEU A 386 -7.64 20.09 8.06
C LEU A 386 -8.94 20.35 7.29
N LEU A 387 -8.86 20.71 6.02
CA LEU A 387 -10.02 20.96 5.18
C LEU A 387 -10.60 19.64 4.66
N ILE A 388 -11.91 19.54 4.67
CA ILE A 388 -12.69 18.47 4.08
C ILE A 388 -13.57 19.07 3.00
N ARG A 389 -13.55 18.52 1.81
CA ARG A 389 -14.45 18.89 0.71
C ARG A 389 -15.15 17.64 0.20
N TRP A 390 -16.34 17.79 -0.35
CA TRP A 390 -17.06 16.69 -0.97
C TRP A 390 -17.76 17.11 -2.26
N ALA A 391 -17.87 16.15 -3.17
CA ALA A 391 -18.54 16.32 -4.45
C ALA A 391 -20.06 16.30 -4.29
N ASN A 392 -20.76 16.90 -5.25
CA ASN A 392 -22.21 16.75 -5.38
C ASN A 392 -22.58 15.30 -5.68
N VAL A 393 -23.70 14.84 -5.12
CA VAL A 393 -24.33 13.59 -5.50
C VAL A 393 -25.49 13.92 -6.43
N ASP A 394 -25.27 13.76 -7.72
CA ASP A 394 -26.32 13.91 -8.73
C ASP A 394 -26.34 12.68 -9.63
N ALA A 395 -27.40 11.90 -9.53
CA ALA A 395 -27.61 10.70 -10.36
C ALA A 395 -27.88 11.02 -11.84
N THR A 396 -28.03 12.29 -12.21
CA THR A 396 -28.41 12.73 -13.55
C THR A 396 -27.28 13.36 -14.36
N VAL A 397 -26.16 13.69 -13.71
CA VAL A 397 -25.01 14.39 -14.31
C VAL A 397 -23.77 13.51 -14.21
N GLY A 398 -23.30 12.99 -15.32
CA GLY A 398 -22.03 12.28 -15.47
C GLY A 398 -21.87 10.93 -14.76
N PRO A 399 -20.95 10.10 -15.21
CA PRO A 399 -20.65 8.80 -14.61
C PRO A 399 -19.68 8.86 -13.41
N GLN A 400 -19.26 10.05 -12.95
CA GLN A 400 -18.25 10.27 -11.91
C GLN A 400 -18.60 11.48 -11.03
N PRO A 401 -17.99 11.61 -9.81
CA PRO A 401 -18.21 12.75 -8.91
C PRO A 401 -17.43 13.99 -9.38
N GLU A 402 -17.98 14.70 -10.36
CA GLU A 402 -17.29 15.77 -11.10
C GLU A 402 -17.48 17.16 -10.51
N VAL A 403 -18.60 17.44 -9.79
CA VAL A 403 -18.95 18.79 -9.34
C VAL A 403 -18.60 18.98 -7.87
N TRP A 404 -17.59 19.79 -7.60
CA TRP A 404 -17.09 20.14 -6.26
C TRP A 404 -17.36 21.59 -5.85
N GLN A 405 -18.01 22.34 -6.73
CA GLN A 405 -18.41 23.72 -6.46
C GLN A 405 -19.69 23.75 -5.63
N PRO A 406 -19.69 24.29 -4.40
CA PRO A 406 -20.91 24.49 -3.62
C PRO A 406 -21.83 25.50 -4.30
N THR A 407 -23.10 25.17 -4.43
CA THR A 407 -24.15 26.05 -4.91
C THR A 407 -25.41 25.88 -4.05
N VAL A 408 -26.37 26.80 -4.17
CA VAL A 408 -27.63 26.71 -3.42
C VAL A 408 -28.52 25.55 -3.84
N THR A 409 -28.20 24.88 -4.94
CA THR A 409 -29.03 23.83 -5.57
C THR A 409 -28.37 22.47 -5.55
N ASN A 410 -27.11 22.35 -5.13
CA ASN A 410 -26.39 21.09 -5.09
C ASN A 410 -25.97 20.73 -3.65
N THR A 411 -25.45 19.53 -3.48
CA THR A 411 -25.00 19.01 -2.17
C THR A 411 -23.50 19.10 -1.97
N ALA A 412 -22.72 19.63 -2.93
CA ALA A 412 -21.29 19.85 -2.75
C ALA A 412 -21.02 20.84 -1.62
N GLY A 413 -19.93 20.64 -0.90
CA GLY A 413 -19.61 21.51 0.23
C GLY A 413 -18.23 21.30 0.80
N PHE A 414 -17.97 21.99 1.91
CA PHE A 414 -16.72 21.86 2.64
C PHE A 414 -16.94 22.12 4.14
N LEU A 415 -16.08 21.50 4.95
CA LEU A 415 -15.98 21.73 6.41
C LEU A 415 -14.50 21.72 6.80
N ARG A 416 -14.18 22.27 7.95
CA ARG A 416 -12.83 22.28 8.50
C ARG A 416 -12.80 21.65 9.88
N LEU A 417 -11.86 20.72 10.11
CA LEU A 417 -11.61 20.15 11.42
C LEU A 417 -11.09 21.22 12.38
N GLN A 418 -11.50 21.10 13.64
CA GLN A 418 -11.14 22.09 14.67
C GLN A 418 -9.90 21.70 15.46
N SER A 419 -9.53 20.41 15.47
CA SER A 419 -8.46 19.86 16.30
C SER A 419 -7.43 19.12 15.45
N GLY A 420 -6.16 19.26 15.84
CA GLY A 420 -5.02 18.66 15.16
C GLY A 420 -4.28 19.62 14.25
N SER A 421 -3.18 19.16 13.69
CA SER A 421 -2.36 19.91 12.72
C SER A 421 -2.41 19.32 11.31
N LYS A 422 -2.72 18.03 11.20
CA LYS A 422 -2.91 17.32 9.93
C LYS A 422 -3.80 16.10 10.13
N VAL A 423 -4.42 15.65 9.04
CA VAL A 423 -5.12 14.38 9.01
C VAL A 423 -4.11 13.25 8.83
N MET A 424 -4.31 12.18 9.58
CA MET A 424 -3.45 10.99 9.56
C MET A 424 -4.11 9.80 8.87
N ALA A 425 -5.43 9.65 9.02
CA ALA A 425 -6.21 8.57 8.42
C ALA A 425 -7.69 8.94 8.34
N ALA A 426 -8.42 8.29 7.45
CA ALA A 426 -9.87 8.36 7.39
C ALA A 426 -10.45 6.99 7.03
N LEU A 427 -11.58 6.65 7.61
CA LEU A 427 -12.22 5.35 7.43
C LEU A 427 -13.74 5.49 7.55
N ASN A 428 -14.48 4.79 6.70
CA ASN A 428 -15.92 4.65 6.86
C ASN A 428 -16.26 3.65 7.97
N SER A 429 -17.13 4.07 8.88
CA SER A 429 -17.84 3.21 9.81
C SER A 429 -19.31 3.09 9.36
N ARG A 430 -20.17 2.45 10.15
CA ARG A 430 -21.53 2.09 9.74
C ARG A 430 -22.40 3.23 9.19
N GLN A 431 -22.37 4.40 9.82
CA GLN A 431 -23.20 5.57 9.46
C GLN A 431 -22.41 6.87 9.54
N GLU A 432 -21.14 6.79 9.77
CA GLU A 432 -20.24 7.91 9.97
C GLU A 432 -18.88 7.63 9.34
N MET A 433 -18.16 8.66 9.05
CA MET A 433 -16.77 8.61 8.66
C MET A 433 -15.92 9.03 9.87
N LEU A 434 -14.98 8.19 10.26
CA LEU A 434 -14.02 8.54 11.31
C LEU A 434 -12.78 9.15 10.67
N ILE A 435 -12.44 10.34 11.12
CA ILE A 435 -11.28 11.09 10.64
C ILE A 435 -10.31 11.24 11.82
N PHE A 436 -9.10 10.73 11.61
CA PHE A 436 -8.03 10.75 12.60
C PHE A 436 -7.08 11.89 12.27
N THR A 437 -6.89 12.77 13.23
CA THR A 437 -5.79 13.75 13.17
C THR A 437 -4.60 13.24 14.00
N ASP A 438 -3.54 14.00 14.04
CA ASP A 438 -2.37 13.71 14.87
C ASP A 438 -2.68 13.71 16.39
N THR A 439 -3.82 14.27 16.82
CA THR A 439 -4.19 14.44 18.23
C THR A 439 -5.61 14.03 18.60
N ALA A 440 -6.52 13.89 17.64
CA ALA A 440 -7.94 13.70 17.91
C ALA A 440 -8.61 12.79 16.89
N ILE A 441 -9.79 12.28 17.24
CA ILE A 441 -10.70 11.58 16.33
C ILE A 441 -11.99 12.36 16.23
N THR A 442 -12.43 12.61 14.99
CA THR A 442 -13.67 13.28 14.66
C THR A 442 -14.57 12.37 13.87
N SER A 443 -15.84 12.30 14.23
CA SER A 443 -16.90 11.67 13.44
C SER A 443 -17.50 12.71 12.49
N MET A 444 -17.61 12.34 11.22
CA MET A 444 -18.34 13.09 10.20
C MET A 444 -19.60 12.30 9.84
N GLN A 445 -20.77 12.90 10.08
CA GLN A 445 -22.05 12.25 9.89
C GLN A 445 -22.87 12.95 8.81
N PHE A 446 -23.54 12.17 7.98
CA PHE A 446 -24.49 12.69 7.00
C PHE A 446 -25.79 13.11 7.70
N LEU A 447 -26.16 14.40 7.59
CA LEU A 447 -27.33 14.96 8.25
C LEU A 447 -28.57 14.95 7.36
N GLY A 448 -28.41 14.94 6.04
CA GLY A 448 -29.51 14.96 5.07
C GLY A 448 -30.36 16.24 5.11
N THR A 449 -29.81 17.32 5.60
CA THR A 449 -30.43 18.64 5.68
C THR A 449 -29.72 19.62 4.74
N THR A 450 -29.98 20.92 4.88
CA THR A 450 -29.22 22.00 4.18
C THR A 450 -27.74 21.96 4.56
N GLU A 451 -27.41 21.52 5.77
CA GLU A 451 -26.08 21.12 6.17
C GLU A 451 -25.93 19.64 5.86
N VAL A 452 -25.20 19.32 4.78
CA VAL A 452 -25.06 17.95 4.27
C VAL A 452 -24.37 17.05 5.28
N PHE A 453 -23.29 17.55 5.89
CA PHE A 453 -22.52 16.83 6.91
C PHE A 453 -22.34 17.65 8.18
N GLY A 454 -22.24 16.95 9.31
CA GLY A 454 -21.87 17.51 10.61
C GLY A 454 -20.61 16.84 11.14
N LEU A 455 -19.81 17.59 11.89
CA LEU A 455 -18.60 17.10 12.55
C LEU A 455 -18.84 17.03 14.06
N GLN A 456 -18.43 15.90 14.66
CA GLN A 456 -18.43 15.72 16.10
C GLN A 456 -17.09 15.16 16.54
N GLU A 457 -16.37 15.85 17.40
CA GLU A 457 -15.17 15.35 17.99
C GLU A 457 -15.49 14.27 19.04
N LEU A 458 -14.88 13.10 18.91
CA LEU A 458 -15.14 11.93 19.76
C LEU A 458 -14.16 11.82 20.92
N SER A 459 -12.88 12.14 20.68
CA SER A 459 -11.84 12.02 21.69
C SER A 459 -10.60 12.85 21.34
N HIS A 460 -9.94 13.36 22.38
CA HIS A 460 -8.62 14.02 22.32
C HIS A 460 -7.49 13.13 22.81
N ASN A 461 -6.26 13.52 22.55
CA ASN A 461 -5.03 12.83 22.98
C ASN A 461 -4.99 11.36 22.54
N ILE A 462 -5.53 11.10 21.37
CA ILE A 462 -5.49 9.79 20.71
C ILE A 462 -4.49 9.87 19.57
N SER A 463 -3.64 8.86 19.48
CA SER A 463 -2.66 8.73 18.40
C SER A 463 -3.01 7.57 17.49
N ILE A 464 -2.62 7.69 16.23
CA ILE A 464 -2.58 6.60 15.26
C ILE A 464 -1.14 6.45 14.75
N ALA A 465 -0.67 5.25 14.55
CA ALA A 465 0.70 4.98 14.13
C ALA A 465 0.94 5.41 12.68
N GLY A 466 0.05 5.04 11.76
CA GLY A 466 0.17 5.37 10.35
C GLY A 466 -1.19 5.48 9.66
N PRO A 467 -1.22 5.95 8.41
CA PRO A 467 -2.45 6.18 7.66
C PRO A 467 -3.31 4.92 7.49
N ASN A 468 -2.67 3.78 7.28
CA ASN A 468 -3.31 2.50 7.05
C ASN A 468 -3.35 1.60 8.31
N ALA A 469 -2.97 2.10 9.49
CA ALA A 469 -2.92 1.33 10.73
C ALA A 469 -4.30 1.16 11.40
N VAL A 470 -5.38 1.41 10.69
CA VAL A 470 -6.78 1.35 11.14
C VAL A 470 -7.60 0.44 10.26
N VAL A 471 -8.53 -0.29 10.86
CA VAL A 471 -9.46 -1.17 10.13
C VAL A 471 -10.80 -1.25 10.85
N GLY A 472 -11.87 -1.38 10.08
CA GLY A 472 -13.22 -1.56 10.57
C GLY A 472 -13.73 -2.98 10.31
N ILE A 473 -14.32 -3.61 11.31
CA ILE A 473 -14.96 -4.91 11.19
C ILE A 473 -16.17 -5.01 12.14
N ASN A 474 -17.28 -5.56 11.66
CA ASN A 474 -18.51 -5.76 12.47
C ASN A 474 -18.98 -4.48 13.20
N ASN A 475 -18.88 -3.33 12.55
CA ASN A 475 -19.21 -1.99 13.10
C ASN A 475 -18.32 -1.54 14.29
N VAL A 476 -17.19 -2.17 14.49
CA VAL A 476 -16.17 -1.77 15.45
C VAL A 476 -14.92 -1.38 14.66
N VAL A 477 -14.29 -0.27 15.03
CA VAL A 477 -13.05 0.18 14.42
C VAL A 477 -11.90 -0.08 15.40
N TYR A 478 -10.83 -0.64 14.88
CA TYR A 478 -9.62 -0.96 15.63
C TYR A 478 -8.41 -0.28 14.99
N TRP A 479 -7.52 0.24 15.79
CA TRP A 479 -6.28 0.84 15.28
C TRP A 479 -5.10 0.70 16.22
N MET A 480 -3.94 0.76 15.63
CA MET A 480 -2.67 0.79 16.34
C MET A 480 -2.28 2.26 16.58
N GLY A 481 -2.15 2.64 17.83
CA GLY A 481 -1.58 3.92 18.24
C GLY A 481 -0.05 3.85 18.32
N ARG A 482 0.55 4.90 18.86
CA ARG A 482 2.02 4.96 19.03
C ARG A 482 2.53 4.14 20.21
N ASP A 483 1.70 3.83 21.18
CA ASP A 483 2.07 3.16 22.43
C ASP A 483 1.08 2.07 22.88
N LYS A 484 -0.07 1.95 22.24
CA LYS A 484 -1.13 0.97 22.55
C LYS A 484 -2.12 0.84 21.41
N PHE A 485 -2.97 -0.17 21.52
CA PHE A 485 -4.09 -0.40 20.60
C PHE A 485 -5.36 0.22 21.15
N TYR A 486 -6.26 0.58 20.24
CA TYR A 486 -7.52 1.21 20.56
C TYR A 486 -8.67 0.56 19.79
N THR A 487 -9.87 0.77 20.30
CA THR A 487 -11.13 0.35 19.67
C THR A 487 -12.19 1.43 19.78
N TYR A 488 -13.07 1.49 18.79
CA TYR A 488 -14.23 2.37 18.77
C TYR A 488 -15.48 1.56 18.41
N SER A 489 -16.46 1.60 19.31
CA SER A 489 -17.79 0.98 19.15
C SER A 489 -18.90 1.93 19.64
N GLY A 490 -18.82 3.22 19.25
CA GLY A 490 -19.61 4.33 19.80
C GLY A 490 -18.88 5.10 20.89
N ARG A 491 -17.80 4.54 21.46
CA ARG A 491 -16.87 5.18 22.38
C ARG A 491 -15.46 4.72 22.08
N VAL A 492 -14.50 5.60 22.29
CA VAL A 492 -13.07 5.28 22.15
C VAL A 492 -12.57 4.66 23.45
N ASP A 493 -12.04 3.43 23.36
CA ASP A 493 -11.44 2.71 24.48
C ASP A 493 -10.05 2.18 24.10
N ALA A 494 -9.19 2.06 25.11
CA ALA A 494 -7.92 1.36 24.94
C ALA A 494 -8.19 -0.16 24.88
N LEU A 495 -7.63 -0.84 23.89
CA LEU A 495 -7.74 -2.29 23.75
C LEU A 495 -6.62 -2.96 24.55
N PRO A 496 -6.94 -3.75 25.60
CA PRO A 496 -5.93 -4.45 26.39
C PRO A 496 -5.11 -5.41 25.51
N CYS A 497 -3.79 -5.38 25.66
CA CYS A 497 -2.89 -6.21 24.86
C CYS A 497 -1.84 -6.87 25.76
N THR A 498 -1.74 -8.21 25.70
CA THR A 498 -0.77 -9.02 26.44
C THR A 498 0.63 -9.02 25.81
N LEU A 499 0.79 -8.32 24.70
CA LEU A 499 2.04 -8.18 23.95
C LEU A 499 2.50 -6.72 23.88
N ARG A 500 1.86 -5.81 24.64
CA ARG A 500 2.05 -4.37 24.46
C ARG A 500 3.52 -3.97 24.61
N GLN A 501 4.16 -4.34 25.73
CA GLN A 501 5.54 -3.97 25.96
C GLN A 501 6.48 -4.60 24.93
N TYR A 502 6.25 -5.85 24.58
CA TYR A 502 7.04 -6.58 23.59
C TYR A 502 7.02 -5.90 22.22
N ILE A 503 5.85 -5.51 21.71
CA ILE A 503 5.68 -4.89 20.41
C ILE A 503 6.24 -3.47 20.40
N PHE A 504 5.78 -2.61 21.33
CA PHE A 504 6.13 -1.19 21.32
C PHE A 504 7.56 -0.88 21.76
N SER A 505 8.30 -1.86 22.33
CA SER A 505 9.75 -1.74 22.55
C SER A 505 10.59 -2.08 21.33
N ASP A 506 10.03 -2.85 20.37
CA ASP A 506 10.72 -3.31 19.16
C ASP A 506 10.30 -2.55 17.90
N ILE A 507 9.44 -1.57 18.01
CA ILE A 507 8.88 -0.83 16.86
C ILE A 507 9.86 0.21 16.33
N ASN A 508 9.99 0.31 15.00
CA ASN A 508 10.67 1.43 14.35
C ASN A 508 9.72 2.63 14.23
N ASN A 509 9.88 3.59 15.14
CA ASN A 509 9.02 4.77 15.21
C ASN A 509 9.18 5.73 14.01
N GLU A 510 10.29 5.66 13.28
CA GLU A 510 10.56 6.52 12.13
C GLU A 510 9.79 6.06 10.88
N LEU A 511 9.48 4.77 10.79
CA LEU A 511 8.81 4.13 9.67
C LEU A 511 7.31 3.84 9.92
N GLN A 512 6.69 4.45 10.91
CA GLN A 512 5.28 4.22 11.26
C GLN A 512 4.31 4.48 10.11
N GLN A 513 4.66 5.33 9.13
CA GLN A 513 3.83 5.57 7.94
C GLN A 513 3.59 4.29 7.13
N LEU A 514 4.51 3.31 7.19
CA LEU A 514 4.39 2.05 6.47
C LEU A 514 3.45 1.04 7.14
N PHE A 515 3.08 1.27 8.41
CA PHE A 515 2.25 0.34 9.16
C PHE A 515 0.85 0.29 8.59
N PHE A 516 0.31 -0.90 8.46
CA PHE A 516 -1.05 -1.09 8.01
C PHE A 516 -1.76 -2.20 8.79
N ALA A 517 -3.07 -2.13 8.77
CA ALA A 517 -3.96 -3.11 9.35
C ALA A 517 -4.71 -3.88 8.26
N GLY A 518 -4.97 -5.14 8.51
CA GLY A 518 -5.82 -5.99 7.70
C GLY A 518 -6.71 -6.84 8.56
N THR A 519 -7.72 -7.45 7.94
CA THR A 519 -8.60 -8.42 8.60
C THR A 519 -8.49 -9.77 7.92
N ASN A 520 -8.82 -10.81 8.66
CA ASN A 520 -9.06 -12.16 8.13
C ASN A 520 -10.34 -12.68 8.78
N ASN A 521 -11.46 -12.41 8.12
CA ASN A 521 -12.78 -12.73 8.62
C ASN A 521 -13.00 -14.23 8.83
N GLN A 522 -12.34 -15.07 8.05
CA GLN A 522 -12.43 -16.52 8.17
C GLN A 522 -11.99 -17.02 9.55
N PHE A 523 -11.07 -16.31 10.19
CA PHE A 523 -10.50 -16.68 11.48
C PHE A 523 -10.79 -15.68 12.60
N ASN A 524 -11.60 -14.65 12.34
CA ASN A 524 -11.90 -13.57 13.29
C ASN A 524 -10.66 -12.80 13.73
N GLU A 525 -9.73 -12.55 12.82
CA GLU A 525 -8.45 -11.93 13.07
C GLU A 525 -8.41 -10.48 12.59
N ILE A 526 -7.77 -9.61 13.38
CA ILE A 526 -7.28 -8.30 12.98
C ILE A 526 -5.76 -8.37 13.03
N ILE A 527 -5.12 -8.00 11.94
CA ILE A 527 -3.67 -8.13 11.77
C ILE A 527 -3.09 -6.74 11.58
N TRP A 528 -2.12 -6.34 12.41
CA TRP A 528 -1.30 -5.16 12.14
C TRP A 528 0.08 -5.60 11.71
N PHE A 529 0.52 -5.08 10.59
CA PHE A 529 1.87 -5.27 10.07
C PHE A 529 2.71 -4.05 10.43
N TYR A 530 3.92 -4.27 10.93
CA TYR A 530 4.80 -3.20 11.38
C TYR A 530 6.27 -3.50 11.10
N VAL A 531 7.09 -2.46 11.19
CA VAL A 531 8.54 -2.53 10.99
C VAL A 531 9.20 -2.65 12.36
N SER A 532 10.04 -3.67 12.55
CA SER A 532 10.82 -3.82 13.79
C SER A 532 11.96 -2.80 13.89
N GLY A 533 12.51 -2.60 15.08
CA GLY A 533 13.52 -1.58 15.33
C GLY A 533 14.80 -1.69 14.49
N SER A 534 15.12 -2.87 13.99
CA SER A 534 16.30 -3.14 13.13
C SER A 534 15.98 -3.19 11.64
N ALA A 535 14.69 -3.24 11.26
CA ALA A 535 14.26 -3.38 9.88
C ALA A 535 14.03 -2.03 9.19
N THR A 536 14.08 -2.03 7.88
CA THR A 536 13.76 -0.89 7.00
C THR A 536 12.45 -1.08 6.23
N GLU A 537 11.90 -2.30 6.24
CA GLU A 537 10.63 -2.70 5.64
C GLU A 537 9.82 -3.51 6.65
N ILE A 538 8.54 -3.72 6.36
CA ILE A 538 7.64 -4.51 7.19
C ILE A 538 8.13 -5.95 7.26
N ASP A 539 8.38 -6.42 8.49
CA ASP A 539 8.92 -7.75 8.79
C ASP A 539 8.14 -8.48 9.90
N ARG A 540 7.26 -7.78 10.61
CA ARG A 540 6.53 -8.29 11.76
C ARG A 540 5.03 -8.11 11.59
N TYR A 541 4.27 -9.00 12.26
CA TYR A 541 2.84 -8.82 12.44
C TYR A 541 2.41 -9.15 13.86
N VAL A 542 1.32 -8.53 14.27
CA VAL A 542 0.59 -8.85 15.49
C VAL A 542 -0.89 -9.03 15.18
N VAL A 543 -1.50 -10.02 15.80
CA VAL A 543 -2.90 -10.39 15.57
C VAL A 543 -3.69 -10.27 16.85
N TYR A 544 -4.87 -9.70 16.73
CA TYR A 544 -5.93 -9.76 17.72
C TYR A 544 -7.10 -10.59 17.19
N ASN A 545 -7.37 -11.73 17.81
CA ASN A 545 -8.58 -12.48 17.54
C ASN A 545 -9.72 -11.87 18.35
N TYR A 546 -10.63 -11.18 17.66
CA TYR A 546 -11.69 -10.42 18.32
C TYR A 546 -12.82 -11.30 18.89
N ALA A 547 -12.96 -12.56 18.42
CA ALA A 547 -13.96 -13.50 18.95
C ALA A 547 -13.49 -14.15 20.25
N GLU A 548 -12.21 -14.50 20.35
CA GLU A 548 -11.62 -15.15 21.52
C GLU A 548 -10.93 -14.15 22.47
N SER A 549 -10.77 -12.89 22.04
CA SER A 549 -10.08 -11.81 22.80
C SER A 549 -8.64 -12.18 23.17
N ILE A 550 -7.90 -12.78 22.25
CA ILE A 550 -6.52 -13.23 22.45
C ILE A 550 -5.57 -12.56 21.45
N TRP A 551 -4.31 -12.47 21.87
CA TRP A 551 -3.23 -11.87 21.08
C TRP A 551 -2.18 -12.91 20.71
N TYR A 552 -1.62 -12.77 19.51
CA TYR A 552 -0.46 -13.51 19.05
C TYR A 552 0.30 -12.75 17.97
N TYR A 553 1.49 -13.19 17.60
CA TYR A 553 2.39 -12.44 16.76
C TYR A 553 3.27 -13.38 15.92
N GLY A 554 4.02 -12.82 14.99
CA GLY A 554 5.02 -13.52 14.21
C GLY A 554 5.74 -12.62 13.22
N GLN A 555 6.45 -13.25 12.30
CA GLN A 555 7.22 -12.62 11.24
C GLN A 555 6.56 -12.92 9.90
N LEU A 556 6.23 -11.89 9.14
CA LEU A 556 5.71 -12.01 7.79
C LEU A 556 5.90 -10.68 7.05
N GLU A 557 6.56 -10.75 5.92
CA GLU A 557 6.83 -9.62 5.06
C GLU A 557 5.67 -9.44 4.08
N ARG A 558 4.82 -8.46 4.34
CA ARG A 558 3.73 -8.02 3.45
C ARG A 558 3.67 -6.50 3.47
N THR A 559 3.37 -5.90 2.33
CA THR A 559 3.34 -4.44 2.17
C THR A 559 1.94 -3.87 2.06
N ALA A 560 0.96 -4.70 1.73
CA ALA A 560 -0.46 -4.39 1.77
C ALA A 560 -1.27 -5.68 1.91
N TRP A 561 -2.51 -5.57 2.43
CA TRP A 561 -3.41 -6.69 2.68
C TRP A 561 -4.85 -6.27 2.49
N ILE A 562 -5.64 -7.12 1.84
CA ILE A 562 -7.09 -6.99 1.77
C ILE A 562 -7.74 -8.34 2.08
N ASP A 563 -8.84 -8.31 2.85
CA ASP A 563 -9.57 -9.50 3.29
C ASP A 563 -10.44 -10.09 2.17
N THR A 564 -11.03 -11.22 2.48
CA THR A 564 -12.10 -11.82 1.69
C THR A 564 -13.31 -10.87 1.58
N GLY A 565 -13.92 -10.85 0.44
CA GLY A 565 -15.06 -10.00 0.09
C GLY A 565 -15.41 -10.29 -1.35
N ASP A 566 -14.86 -9.51 -2.25
CA ASP A 566 -14.98 -9.75 -3.68
C ASP A 566 -14.30 -11.05 -4.09
N PHE A 567 -13.21 -11.39 -3.44
CA PHE A 567 -12.48 -12.65 -3.60
C PHE A 567 -12.74 -13.59 -2.43
N THR A 568 -12.56 -14.89 -2.66
CA THR A 568 -12.77 -15.95 -1.65
C THR A 568 -11.59 -16.13 -0.70
N LYS A 569 -10.45 -15.51 -1.00
CA LYS A 569 -9.21 -15.60 -0.25
C LYS A 569 -8.68 -14.19 0.00
N PRO A 570 -8.01 -13.94 1.15
CA PRO A 570 -7.31 -12.69 1.36
C PRO A 570 -6.19 -12.52 0.33
N ILE A 571 -5.94 -11.28 -0.09
CA ILE A 571 -4.89 -10.94 -1.05
C ILE A 571 -3.88 -10.04 -0.36
N ALA A 572 -2.59 -10.29 -0.61
CA ALA A 572 -1.50 -9.48 -0.10
C ALA A 572 -0.45 -9.20 -1.16
N LEU A 573 0.35 -8.17 -0.93
CA LEU A 573 1.42 -7.73 -1.82
C LEU A 573 2.79 -7.92 -1.15
N TYR A 574 3.75 -8.43 -1.90
CA TYR A 574 5.14 -8.51 -1.47
C TYR A 574 6.08 -8.71 -2.66
N ASN A 575 7.20 -8.00 -2.66
CA ASN A 575 8.34 -8.17 -3.58
C ASN A 575 7.96 -8.32 -5.07
N GLY A 576 7.08 -7.44 -5.55
CA GLY A 576 6.64 -7.43 -6.94
C GLY A 576 5.48 -8.38 -7.27
N TRP A 577 5.02 -9.20 -6.33
CA TRP A 577 4.01 -10.22 -6.56
C TRP A 577 2.71 -9.97 -5.78
N VAL A 578 1.61 -10.40 -6.38
CA VAL A 578 0.29 -10.49 -5.74
C VAL A 578 0.10 -11.92 -5.25
N TYR A 579 -0.25 -12.08 -3.97
CA TYR A 579 -0.44 -13.39 -3.32
C TYR A 579 -1.87 -13.60 -2.89
N ASP A 580 -2.43 -14.77 -3.19
CA ASP A 580 -3.64 -15.29 -2.53
C ASP A 580 -3.21 -16.00 -1.24
N HIS A 581 -3.66 -15.50 -0.08
CA HIS A 581 -3.42 -16.10 1.23
C HIS A 581 -4.46 -17.18 1.57
N GLU A 582 -4.18 -17.97 2.61
CA GLU A 582 -4.98 -19.14 3.00
C GLU A 582 -5.19 -20.11 1.82
N SER A 583 -4.14 -20.27 1.02
CA SER A 583 -4.10 -21.07 -0.22
C SER A 583 -3.00 -22.11 -0.14
N GLY A 584 -3.36 -23.39 0.00
CA GLY A 584 -2.37 -24.47 0.20
C GLY A 584 -1.76 -24.46 1.58
N THR A 585 -0.55 -25.01 1.69
CA THR A 585 0.17 -25.25 2.95
C THR A 585 1.55 -24.60 2.98
N ASP A 586 2.03 -24.10 1.86
CA ASP A 586 3.42 -23.70 1.63
C ASP A 586 3.55 -22.24 1.22
N ASP A 587 4.79 -21.74 1.23
CA ASP A 587 5.18 -20.47 0.64
C ASP A 587 5.23 -20.64 -0.89
N GLY A 588 4.18 -20.16 -1.54
CA GLY A 588 4.03 -20.23 -3.00
C GLY A 588 5.08 -19.39 -3.70
N GLN A 589 5.78 -20.00 -4.61
CA GLN A 589 6.78 -19.37 -5.45
C GLN A 589 6.20 -19.00 -6.82
N PRO A 590 6.84 -18.11 -7.58
CA PRO A 590 6.44 -17.81 -8.95
C PRO A 590 6.28 -19.07 -9.81
N LEU A 591 5.46 -18.97 -10.85
CA LEU A 591 5.10 -20.11 -11.71
C LEU A 591 6.33 -20.88 -12.21
N GLY A 592 6.35 -22.19 -11.92
CA GLY A 592 7.44 -23.10 -12.30
C GLY A 592 8.55 -23.28 -11.27
N ALA A 593 8.56 -22.49 -10.20
CA ALA A 593 9.47 -22.71 -9.07
C ALA A 593 8.87 -23.66 -8.04
N ALA A 594 9.72 -24.40 -7.31
CA ALA A 594 9.29 -25.30 -6.27
C ALA A 594 8.76 -24.52 -5.06
N PRO A 595 7.65 -24.97 -4.41
CA PRO A 595 7.17 -24.35 -3.20
C PRO A 595 8.21 -24.48 -2.08
N LEU A 596 8.28 -23.46 -1.23
CA LEU A 596 9.12 -23.49 -0.03
C LEU A 596 8.25 -23.80 1.20
N PRO A 597 8.79 -24.49 2.21
CA PRO A 597 8.04 -24.75 3.42
C PRO A 597 7.82 -23.46 4.21
N ILE A 598 6.65 -23.29 4.79
CA ILE A 598 6.41 -22.26 5.78
C ILE A 598 6.96 -22.75 7.12
N THR A 599 8.08 -22.18 7.55
CA THR A 599 8.62 -22.42 8.89
C THR A 599 7.67 -21.86 9.93
N SER A 600 7.15 -22.73 10.80
CA SER A 600 6.21 -22.35 11.84
C SER A 600 6.58 -22.98 13.17
N TYR A 601 6.31 -22.28 14.28
CA TYR A 601 6.48 -22.86 15.60
C TYR A 601 5.62 -22.18 16.65
N ILE A 602 5.36 -22.91 17.74
CA ILE A 602 4.83 -22.37 19.00
C ILE A 602 5.52 -23.03 20.18
N GLN A 603 5.85 -22.22 21.19
CA GLN A 603 6.54 -22.65 22.39
C GLN A 603 5.80 -22.15 23.63
N SER A 604 5.60 -23.06 24.59
CA SER A 604 4.99 -22.73 25.87
C SER A 604 5.93 -21.91 26.76
N ALA A 605 5.38 -21.19 27.71
CA ALA A 605 6.10 -20.75 28.88
C ALA A 605 6.64 -21.95 29.66
N ASP A 606 7.57 -21.68 30.57
CA ASP A 606 8.10 -22.71 31.47
C ASP A 606 7.00 -23.17 32.42
N VAL A 607 6.89 -24.48 32.57
CA VAL A 607 5.91 -25.13 33.45
C VAL A 607 6.66 -25.91 34.54
N ASP A 608 6.31 -25.66 35.80
CA ASP A 608 6.78 -26.44 36.92
C ASP A 608 5.93 -27.70 37.10
N ILE A 609 6.55 -28.72 37.64
CA ILE A 609 5.83 -29.89 38.10
C ILE A 609 6.05 -29.99 39.61
N ASP A 610 4.98 -29.98 40.42
CA ASP A 610 5.05 -29.97 41.88
C ASP A 610 5.75 -28.73 42.45
N ASP A 611 5.38 -27.53 42.07
CA ASP A 611 5.95 -26.24 42.49
C ASP A 611 7.47 -26.07 42.29
N GLY A 612 8.08 -26.85 41.39
CA GLY A 612 9.49 -26.75 41.04
C GLY A 612 10.50 -27.19 42.13
N ASP A 613 10.03 -27.76 43.23
CA ASP A 613 10.87 -28.24 44.34
C ASP A 613 11.70 -29.48 43.97
N LYS A 614 11.20 -30.32 43.08
CA LYS A 614 11.81 -31.61 42.68
C LYS A 614 12.30 -31.61 41.26
N PHE A 615 13.37 -32.37 40.98
CA PHE A 615 13.74 -32.71 39.65
C PHE A 615 12.72 -33.69 39.03
N MET A 616 12.34 -33.45 37.79
CA MET A 616 11.48 -34.30 37.02
C MET A 616 12.23 -34.96 35.87
N LEU A 617 11.99 -36.24 35.67
CA LEU A 617 12.46 -36.99 34.52
C LEU A 617 11.29 -37.20 33.56
N ILE A 618 11.37 -36.58 32.40
CA ILE A 618 10.44 -36.75 31.28
C ILE A 618 10.91 -37.93 30.45
N ARG A 619 10.02 -38.90 30.22
CA ARG A 619 10.37 -40.17 29.54
C ARG A 619 9.73 -40.31 28.19
N ARG A 620 8.52 -39.83 28.05
CA ARG A 620 7.78 -39.91 26.80
C ARG A 620 6.70 -38.85 26.72
N ILE A 621 6.34 -38.52 25.47
CA ILE A 621 5.19 -37.70 25.14
C ILE A 621 4.28 -38.51 24.22
N ILE A 622 2.98 -38.41 24.44
CA ILE A 622 1.97 -38.84 23.48
C ILE A 622 1.54 -37.54 22.77
N PRO A 623 1.93 -37.37 21.50
CA PRO A 623 1.53 -36.21 20.73
C PRO A 623 0.01 -36.29 20.46
N ASP A 624 -0.63 -35.13 20.50
CA ASP A 624 -2.04 -34.99 20.06
C ASP A 624 -2.00 -33.96 18.93
N ILE A 625 -1.56 -34.42 17.76
CA ILE A 625 -1.37 -33.58 16.56
C ILE A 625 -2.23 -34.12 15.44
N ASN A 626 -2.94 -33.22 14.79
CA ASN A 626 -3.73 -33.55 13.61
C ASN A 626 -3.06 -32.92 12.38
N PHE A 627 -2.76 -33.74 11.37
CA PHE A 627 -2.17 -33.33 10.10
C PHE A 627 -3.21 -33.17 8.96
N LYS A 628 -4.47 -33.04 9.31
CA LYS A 628 -5.56 -32.84 8.35
C LYS A 628 -5.35 -31.55 7.56
N GLY A 629 -5.45 -31.64 6.25
CA GLY A 629 -5.22 -30.50 5.35
C GLY A 629 -3.80 -30.47 4.77
N SER A 630 -2.91 -31.37 5.21
CA SER A 630 -1.61 -31.54 4.59
C SER A 630 -1.73 -32.13 3.19
N GLU A 631 -0.75 -31.79 2.34
CA GLU A 631 -0.64 -32.35 1.00
C GLU A 631 -0.03 -33.76 1.05
N THR A 632 -0.44 -34.62 0.13
CA THR A 632 0.09 -35.98 0.03
C THR A 632 1.09 -36.16 -1.10
N LEU A 633 1.10 -35.23 -2.04
CA LEU A 633 1.99 -35.20 -3.20
C LEU A 633 2.56 -33.82 -3.41
N ASN A 634 3.83 -33.75 -3.72
CA ASN A 634 4.47 -32.51 -4.15
C ASN A 634 3.88 -32.08 -5.51
N PRO A 635 3.33 -30.88 -5.65
CA PRO A 635 2.62 -30.44 -6.86
C PRO A 635 3.53 -30.37 -8.10
N ILE A 636 4.83 -30.26 -7.94
CA ILE A 636 5.80 -30.19 -9.06
C ILE A 636 6.42 -31.55 -9.35
N THR A 637 6.92 -32.23 -8.32
CA THR A 637 7.68 -33.45 -8.50
C THR A 637 6.84 -34.71 -8.46
N SER A 638 5.57 -34.63 -8.05
CA SER A 638 4.68 -35.77 -7.77
C SER A 638 5.23 -36.75 -6.75
N ALA A 639 6.26 -36.36 -6.00
CA ALA A 639 6.80 -37.20 -4.92
C ALA A 639 5.82 -37.22 -3.74
N THR A 640 5.74 -38.38 -3.06
CA THR A 640 4.93 -38.52 -1.84
C THR A 640 5.49 -37.63 -0.73
N ILE A 641 4.64 -36.82 -0.12
CA ILE A 641 4.93 -36.02 1.06
C ILE A 641 4.44 -36.77 2.29
N VAL A 642 5.28 -36.88 3.32
CA VAL A 642 4.88 -37.31 4.65
C VAL A 642 4.86 -36.08 5.54
N PRO A 643 3.68 -35.59 5.95
CA PRO A 643 3.59 -34.43 6.84
C PRO A 643 4.23 -34.76 8.19
N GLU A 644 5.10 -33.87 8.63
CA GLU A 644 5.81 -34.03 9.89
C GLU A 644 5.95 -32.72 10.66
N ALA A 645 6.09 -32.87 11.97
CA ALA A 645 6.39 -31.76 12.87
C ALA A 645 7.44 -32.21 13.91
N THR A 646 8.18 -31.28 14.43
CA THR A 646 9.21 -31.52 15.42
C THR A 646 8.74 -31.09 16.79
N ILE A 647 8.74 -31.98 17.75
CA ILE A 647 8.51 -31.71 19.16
C ILE A 647 9.85 -31.54 19.85
N THR A 648 10.02 -30.43 20.54
CA THR A 648 11.20 -30.16 21.39
C THR A 648 10.74 -29.93 22.82
N VAL A 649 11.39 -30.60 23.76
CA VAL A 649 11.26 -30.34 25.18
C VAL A 649 12.54 -29.74 25.69
N GLY A 650 12.48 -28.54 26.23
CA GLY A 650 13.57 -27.91 26.95
C GLY A 650 13.35 -28.04 28.46
N VAL A 651 14.40 -28.29 29.21
CA VAL A 651 14.34 -28.37 30.69
C VAL A 651 15.37 -27.46 31.34
N ARG A 652 14.98 -26.83 32.42
CA ARG A 652 15.82 -25.93 33.22
C ARG A 652 15.96 -26.45 34.68
N ASN A 653 17.03 -26.05 35.35
CA ASN A 653 17.29 -26.42 36.73
C ASN A 653 16.76 -25.43 37.75
N PHE A 654 16.52 -24.17 37.36
CA PHE A 654 15.96 -23.14 38.23
C PHE A 654 15.31 -22.02 37.41
N PRO A 655 14.32 -21.28 37.94
CA PRO A 655 13.70 -20.14 37.28
C PRO A 655 14.74 -19.07 36.93
N GLY A 656 14.66 -18.52 35.73
CA GLY A 656 15.61 -17.52 35.24
C GLY A 656 16.97 -18.06 34.81
N ALA A 657 17.21 -19.39 34.87
CA ALA A 657 18.35 -19.98 34.16
C ALA A 657 18.30 -19.60 32.70
N ALA A 658 19.41 -19.10 32.17
CA ALA A 658 19.47 -18.69 30.77
C ALA A 658 19.06 -19.85 29.88
N ILE A 659 18.04 -19.63 29.08
CA ILE A 659 17.69 -20.55 27.97
C ILE A 659 18.84 -20.47 26.98
N ALA A 660 19.34 -21.59 26.50
CA ALA A 660 20.07 -21.62 25.25
C ALA A 660 19.08 -21.30 24.13
N TYR A 661 18.75 -20.02 23.96
CA TYR A 661 18.22 -19.59 22.69
C TYR A 661 19.35 -19.65 21.70
N THR A 662 19.14 -20.33 20.63
CA THR A 662 19.60 -19.71 19.40
C THR A 662 18.75 -18.45 19.27
N ASN A 663 19.37 -17.29 19.48
CA ASN A 663 18.80 -16.04 19.01
C ASN A 663 18.59 -16.18 17.49
N GLU A 664 17.95 -15.23 16.87
CA GLU A 664 17.75 -15.16 15.42
C GLU A 664 19.08 -15.28 14.62
N GLU A 665 20.23 -15.17 15.30
CA GLU A 665 21.60 -15.27 14.78
C GLU A 665 22.28 -16.64 15.03
N ASN A 666 21.53 -17.68 15.44
CA ASN A 666 22.06 -19.04 15.70
C ASN A 666 23.16 -19.13 16.79
N GLN A 667 23.22 -18.22 17.73
CA GLN A 667 24.21 -18.30 18.82
C GLN A 667 23.66 -19.05 20.03
N SER A 668 24.30 -20.14 20.38
CA SER A 668 24.01 -20.92 21.62
C SER A 668 24.55 -20.19 22.85
N LEU A 669 23.68 -19.73 23.73
CA LEU A 669 24.05 -18.85 24.83
C LEU A 669 24.25 -19.52 26.20
N SER A 670 23.95 -20.82 26.39
CA SER A 670 24.15 -21.45 27.71
C SER A 670 24.28 -22.97 27.68
N LYS A 671 25.05 -23.52 28.60
CA LYS A 671 25.24 -24.96 28.85
C LYS A 671 24.18 -25.58 29.78
N ASP A 672 23.26 -24.80 30.33
CA ASP A 672 22.40 -25.22 31.44
C ASP A 672 21.04 -25.74 31.03
N ILE A 673 20.76 -25.80 29.70
CA ILE A 673 19.52 -26.36 29.18
C ILE A 673 19.81 -27.62 28.39
N VAL A 674 19.06 -28.65 28.78
CA VAL A 674 18.99 -29.89 27.99
C VAL A 674 17.74 -29.85 27.16
N THR A 675 17.92 -29.86 25.83
CA THR A 675 16.81 -30.02 24.88
C THR A 675 16.79 -31.45 24.35
N SER A 676 15.61 -31.99 24.22
CA SER A 676 15.40 -33.27 23.55
C SER A 676 14.37 -33.06 22.44
N THR A 677 14.73 -33.42 21.22
CA THR A 677 13.94 -33.19 20.01
C THR A 677 13.55 -34.50 19.37
N ALA A 678 12.34 -34.59 18.85
CA ALA A 678 11.87 -35.76 18.09
C ALA A 678 10.87 -35.34 17.01
N THR A 679 11.00 -35.95 15.85
CA THR A 679 10.07 -35.77 14.73
C THR A 679 8.83 -36.64 14.95
N VAL A 680 7.67 -36.11 14.64
CA VAL A 680 6.37 -36.80 14.69
C VAL A 680 5.65 -36.64 13.35
N ASP A 681 5.03 -37.71 12.92
CA ASP A 681 4.18 -37.78 11.74
C ASP A 681 2.78 -38.30 12.12
N GLN A 682 1.92 -38.47 11.13
CA GLN A 682 0.56 -38.97 11.34
C GLN A 682 0.47 -40.40 11.91
N TYR A 683 1.56 -41.18 11.89
CA TYR A 683 1.63 -42.55 12.39
C TYR A 683 2.30 -42.67 13.76
N THR A 684 2.81 -41.57 14.30
CA THR A 684 3.55 -41.54 15.55
C THR A 684 2.64 -41.64 16.77
N ASN A 685 2.60 -42.79 17.40
CA ASN A 685 1.78 -43.03 18.59
C ASN A 685 2.34 -42.39 19.86
N GLN A 686 3.67 -42.40 19.99
CA GLN A 686 4.37 -41.85 21.16
C GLN A 686 5.82 -41.53 20.81
N VAL A 687 6.36 -40.57 21.50
CA VAL A 687 7.74 -40.13 21.36
C VAL A 687 8.48 -40.40 22.68
N PHE A 688 9.63 -41.04 22.61
CA PHE A 688 10.48 -41.26 23.75
C PHE A 688 11.47 -40.10 23.87
N ILE A 689 11.42 -39.41 25.00
CA ILE A 689 12.26 -38.26 25.33
C ILE A 689 12.96 -38.59 26.65
N ARG A 690 14.18 -38.11 26.81
CA ARG A 690 14.90 -38.23 28.06
C ARG A 690 15.44 -36.85 28.46
N ALA A 691 14.65 -36.14 29.26
CA ALA A 691 15.01 -34.81 29.75
C ALA A 691 14.78 -34.75 31.26
N ARG A 692 15.71 -34.12 32.00
CA ARG A 692 15.68 -34.01 33.46
C ARG A 692 15.90 -32.56 33.88
N GLY A 693 14.95 -31.98 34.56
CA GLY A 693 15.00 -30.59 35.07
C GLY A 693 13.91 -30.32 36.08
N ARG A 694 13.87 -29.11 36.65
CA ARG A 694 12.80 -28.65 37.53
C ARG A 694 11.65 -27.99 36.76
N GLN A 695 11.99 -27.34 35.69
CA GLN A 695 11.06 -26.68 34.78
C GLN A 695 11.18 -27.27 33.39
N MET A 696 10.07 -27.26 32.65
CA MET A 696 10.04 -27.68 31.24
C MET A 696 9.30 -26.69 30.39
N ASN A 697 9.73 -26.53 29.15
CA ASN A 697 8.93 -25.95 28.10
C ASN A 697 8.69 -26.96 26.97
N PHE A 698 7.63 -26.73 26.23
CA PHE A 698 7.18 -27.55 25.12
C PHE A 698 7.15 -26.71 23.87
N LYS A 699 7.81 -27.12 22.82
CA LYS A 699 7.80 -26.47 21.51
C LYS A 699 7.38 -27.47 20.44
N ILE A 700 6.51 -27.04 19.54
CA ILE A 700 6.23 -27.71 18.26
C ILE A 700 6.66 -26.79 17.13
N ALA A 701 7.30 -27.36 16.11
CA ALA A 701 7.74 -26.65 14.92
C ALA A 701 7.55 -27.50 13.68
N SER A 702 7.41 -26.87 12.52
CA SER A 702 7.36 -27.51 11.22
C SER A 702 8.07 -26.65 10.18
N ASP A 703 8.89 -27.29 9.35
CA ASP A 703 9.64 -26.69 8.23
C ASP A 703 9.60 -27.60 6.99
N THR A 704 8.60 -28.48 6.92
CA THR A 704 8.43 -29.45 5.84
C THR A 704 7.36 -29.00 4.85
N VAL A 705 7.65 -29.09 3.57
CA VAL A 705 6.73 -28.78 2.46
C VAL A 705 5.47 -29.64 2.57
N GLY A 706 4.31 -29.06 2.26
CA GLY A 706 3.02 -29.76 2.26
C GLY A 706 2.43 -30.03 3.64
N THR A 707 3.07 -29.55 4.71
CA THR A 707 2.63 -29.86 6.08
C THR A 707 1.68 -28.80 6.61
N GLN A 708 0.50 -29.26 7.03
CA GLN A 708 -0.43 -28.53 7.89
C GLN A 708 -0.57 -29.29 9.20
N TRP A 709 -0.64 -28.57 10.33
CA TRP A 709 -0.81 -29.21 11.63
C TRP A 709 -1.71 -28.39 12.56
N GLN A 710 -2.39 -29.10 13.42
CA GLN A 710 -3.13 -28.54 14.55
C GLN A 710 -2.75 -29.35 15.81
N LEU A 711 -2.38 -28.65 16.88
CA LEU A 711 -2.03 -29.25 18.15
C LEU A 711 -3.25 -29.31 19.06
N GLY A 712 -3.53 -30.49 19.61
CA GLY A 712 -4.56 -30.70 20.63
C GLY A 712 -3.97 -30.59 22.05
N MET A 713 -4.18 -31.63 22.88
CA MET A 713 -3.73 -31.71 24.28
C MET A 713 -2.68 -32.83 24.45
N PRO A 714 -1.39 -32.58 24.22
CA PRO A 714 -0.35 -33.59 24.42
C PRO A 714 -0.34 -34.14 25.85
N ARG A 715 0.16 -35.33 26.02
CA ARG A 715 0.32 -35.96 27.34
C ARG A 715 1.76 -36.31 27.59
N VAL A 716 2.25 -35.98 28.79
CA VAL A 716 3.63 -36.21 29.21
C VAL A 716 3.69 -37.26 30.33
N ASP A 717 4.63 -38.23 30.23
CA ASP A 717 5.03 -39.10 31.31
C ASP A 717 6.25 -38.47 32.01
N ALA A 718 5.97 -37.72 33.06
CA ALA A 718 6.98 -37.07 33.90
C ALA A 718 6.96 -37.72 35.26
N ARG A 719 8.19 -37.99 35.83
CA ARG A 719 8.35 -38.66 37.13
C ARG A 719 9.29 -37.88 37.99
N PRO A 720 8.99 -37.76 39.30
CA PRO A 720 9.97 -37.23 40.24
C PRO A 720 11.28 -38.02 40.25
N ASP A 721 12.39 -37.33 40.15
CA ASP A 721 13.74 -37.93 40.06
C ASP A 721 14.71 -37.29 41.10
N GLY A 722 14.24 -37.25 42.33
CA GLY A 722 15.01 -36.79 43.47
C GLY A 722 15.02 -35.29 43.73
N MET A 723 15.42 -34.92 44.93
CA MET A 723 15.77 -33.57 45.33
C MET A 723 17.29 -33.44 45.34
N ARG A 724 17.84 -32.33 44.90
CA ARG A 724 19.22 -31.98 45.17
C ARG A 724 19.22 -31.09 46.39
N ALA A 725 19.90 -31.53 47.43
CA ALA A 725 20.10 -30.75 48.62
C ALA A 725 20.96 -29.50 48.33
#